data_6a724b02ae67c50fc89c067674d6fb30
#
_entry.id   6a724b02ae67c50fc89c067674d6fb30
#
_cell.length_a   1.000
_cell.length_b   1.000
_cell.length_c   1.000
_cell.angle_alpha   90.00
_cell.angle_beta   90.00
_cell.angle_gamma   90.00
#
_symmetry.space_group_name_H-M   'P 1'
#
loop_
_entity.id
_entity.type
_entity.pdbx_description
1 polymer ?
#
loop_
_entity_poly.entity_id
_entity_poly.type
_entity_poly.pdbx_seq_one_letter_code
_entity_poly.pdbx_strand_id
1 'polypeptide(L)'
;MDKRLKRVLSVIILGFSLLSVALAGKEVVETQHFKIIYDERTENAAKEIYSFVEDAYSKLVEFFREDPKLYLPIYIEPDEKDYNAYFTSFPYNRIVVYDAPVSTTLDNTENTFYMTFLHELTHAFTFSFKDGMGEVMTSIFGDWANISVNLHMLLFMQEGISVFTESRDGGGRLNDPFFYTPLIQARLENKDISYMDASGGRDIMPGGNMWYLYGGAFTEWMGERYGERDVASYYLKISKSFFSFPQNGYSSLFSNTLWKDWNRFWSEIKVPSVIIEPEIITEESRSYSDLTLYDGSLFALASSKEALIRVEDKEEKVFSFYSSSSDLSINKDGVFLLPYVSETVSYVALYDKNGKRIKKYDGYYDGTFSSSSIILASSIDRITYLTVINENGEVEKEVELGRDVTVHEFTSNDKGVFFLLSRKGEEKIAYLDNGGLYLLDTPSSIAFSSLSIDGNILSFSYLDKNREGLLPKYGEIDTDSMSLRLSGVEYNGGVNYPVRDRGSVYFVSQFFDHSAISKCRYESLKVEDEGVVTVSPYIKEEDQYKDVDIASFSYKYNPLSTMNKGALIPISFTTSKFYSLPPSVGVSYITEDATETHYLLGKVGYVPERDSLVLGAYYSASIFSFSFTGEINPGFYNWEIDGGVSLSFPLSHSGEVIGIEDTVGLVSLNGSRSLLNYLSLTYENVRQHGIGRYHTLGWGVKAEAINLDPTLTLYVAFPQLFPYNPLSPLDYGVPFTLKGSVDLLGIDLSSRFHILTYELQKSVRFLSLYFTHLDLYSDIKFSFLYTGAFDSDYSLGFTTTLSPVLGQLSSLQVEIGGELNYNKEKGISVKLVLEAH
;
A
#
# COMPACT_ATOMS: atom_id res chain seq x y z
N MET A 1 -52.32 1.93 -3.70
CA MET A 1 -50.94 1.77 -3.30
C MET A 1 -50.44 3.11 -2.78
N ASP A 2 -50.05 3.15 -1.53
CA ASP A 2 -49.57 4.37 -0.84
C ASP A 2 -48.40 5.01 -1.62
N LYS A 3 -48.37 6.36 -1.68
CA LYS A 3 -47.28 7.11 -2.32
C LYS A 3 -45.88 6.71 -1.79
N ARG A 4 -45.83 6.29 -0.53
CA ARG A 4 -44.62 5.84 0.15
C ARG A 4 -44.18 4.46 -0.34
N LEU A 5 -45.09 3.53 -0.52
CA LEU A 5 -44.84 2.21 -1.08
C LEU A 5 -44.36 2.29 -2.54
N LYS A 6 -44.87 3.28 -3.30
CA LYS A 6 -44.39 3.57 -4.67
C LYS A 6 -42.94 4.04 -4.69
N ARG A 7 -42.54 4.87 -3.71
CA ARG A 7 -41.13 5.33 -3.60
C ARG A 7 -40.19 4.17 -3.26
N VAL A 8 -40.54 3.33 -2.29
CA VAL A 8 -39.76 2.14 -1.96
C VAL A 8 -39.64 1.21 -3.17
N LEU A 9 -40.75 0.94 -3.83
CA LEU A 9 -40.73 0.13 -5.06
C LEU A 9 -39.92 0.77 -6.19
N SER A 10 -39.94 2.11 -6.31
CA SER A 10 -39.14 2.83 -7.31
C SER A 10 -37.65 2.76 -7.00
N VAL A 11 -37.24 2.86 -5.74
CA VAL A 11 -35.82 2.70 -5.33
C VAL A 11 -35.37 1.26 -5.59
N ILE A 12 -36.17 0.26 -5.24
CA ILE A 12 -35.93 -1.15 -5.52
C ILE A 12 -35.83 -1.42 -7.03
N ILE A 13 -36.75 -0.89 -7.83
CA ILE A 13 -36.76 -1.05 -9.29
C ILE A 13 -35.56 -0.31 -9.90
N LEU A 14 -35.22 0.88 -9.42
CA LEU A 14 -34.05 1.63 -9.86
C LEU A 14 -32.77 0.87 -9.48
N GLY A 15 -32.71 0.32 -8.26
CA GLY A 15 -31.63 -0.55 -7.81
C GLY A 15 -31.44 -1.77 -8.72
N PHE A 16 -32.55 -2.48 -9.04
CA PHE A 16 -32.49 -3.61 -9.99
C PHE A 16 -32.11 -3.19 -11.42
N SER A 17 -32.55 -2.01 -11.87
CA SER A 17 -32.17 -1.49 -13.21
C SER A 17 -30.70 -1.10 -13.28
N LEU A 18 -30.16 -0.53 -12.19
CA LEU A 18 -28.73 -0.17 -12.11
C LEU A 18 -27.85 -1.39 -11.81
N LEU A 19 -28.38 -2.42 -11.15
CA LEU A 19 -27.75 -3.73 -11.03
C LEU A 19 -27.48 -4.35 -12.40
N SER A 20 -28.41 -4.18 -13.36
CA SER A 20 -28.21 -4.66 -14.73
C SER A 20 -27.13 -3.88 -15.49
N VAL A 21 -26.83 -2.65 -15.11
CA VAL A 21 -25.75 -1.84 -15.69
C VAL A 21 -24.40 -2.21 -15.05
N ALA A 22 -24.35 -2.49 -13.76
CA ALA A 22 -23.16 -2.99 -13.06
C ALA A 22 -22.75 -4.40 -13.52
N LEU A 23 -23.70 -5.18 -14.06
CA LEU A 23 -23.46 -6.50 -14.65
C LEU A 23 -23.00 -6.43 -16.12
N ALA A 24 -23.07 -5.26 -16.76
CA ALA A 24 -22.76 -5.11 -18.18
C ALA A 24 -21.28 -4.77 -18.38
N GLY A 25 -20.54 -5.66 -19.02
CA GLY A 25 -19.23 -5.36 -19.58
C GLY A 25 -18.12 -6.34 -19.26
N LYS A 26 -18.15 -7.06 -18.13
CA LYS A 26 -17.07 -8.00 -17.77
C LYS A 26 -17.22 -9.34 -18.48
N GLU A 27 -16.10 -9.89 -18.89
CA GLU A 27 -15.96 -11.18 -19.57
C GLU A 27 -15.08 -12.13 -18.77
N VAL A 28 -15.16 -13.40 -19.11
CA VAL A 28 -14.39 -14.46 -18.45
C VAL A 28 -13.77 -15.35 -19.50
N VAL A 29 -12.51 -15.68 -19.34
CA VAL A 29 -11.86 -16.79 -19.99
C VAL A 29 -11.36 -17.78 -18.94
N GLU A 30 -11.55 -19.08 -19.18
CA GLU A 30 -11.16 -20.13 -18.24
C GLU A 30 -10.00 -20.93 -18.79
N THR A 31 -9.11 -21.35 -17.89
CA THR A 31 -8.07 -22.34 -18.11
C THR A 31 -8.31 -23.55 -17.19
N GLN A 32 -7.37 -24.48 -17.12
CA GLN A 32 -7.51 -25.64 -16.24
C GLN A 32 -7.60 -25.26 -14.76
N HIS A 33 -6.85 -24.23 -14.31
CA HIS A 33 -6.74 -23.86 -12.90
C HIS A 33 -7.24 -22.44 -12.62
N PHE A 34 -7.61 -21.67 -13.62
CA PHE A 34 -7.95 -20.27 -13.42
C PHE A 34 -9.23 -19.83 -14.13
N LYS A 35 -9.86 -18.83 -13.52
CA LYS A 35 -10.98 -18.08 -14.06
C LYS A 35 -10.58 -16.61 -14.16
N ILE A 36 -10.15 -16.15 -15.35
CA ILE A 36 -9.67 -14.80 -15.60
C ILE A 36 -10.87 -13.92 -15.95
N ILE A 37 -11.09 -12.87 -15.13
CA ILE A 37 -12.20 -11.93 -15.26
C ILE A 37 -11.63 -10.58 -15.67
N TYR A 38 -12.13 -10.02 -16.74
CA TYR A 38 -11.61 -8.79 -17.36
C TYR A 38 -12.75 -7.99 -18.02
N ASP A 39 -12.49 -6.73 -18.36
CA ASP A 39 -13.38 -5.92 -19.20
C ASP A 39 -12.69 -5.53 -20.53
N GLU A 40 -13.35 -4.78 -21.38
CA GLU A 40 -12.82 -4.36 -22.68
C GLU A 40 -11.51 -3.58 -22.54
N ARG A 41 -11.31 -2.85 -21.44
CA ARG A 41 -10.10 -2.05 -21.18
C ARG A 41 -8.89 -2.91 -20.80
N THR A 42 -9.13 -4.08 -20.22
CA THR A 42 -8.10 -4.99 -19.70
C THR A 42 -7.95 -6.27 -20.52
N GLU A 43 -8.51 -6.29 -21.76
CA GLU A 43 -8.45 -7.47 -22.65
C GLU A 43 -7.01 -7.89 -22.95
N ASN A 44 -6.11 -6.94 -23.17
CA ASN A 44 -4.71 -7.27 -23.48
C ASN A 44 -3.96 -7.81 -22.27
N ALA A 45 -4.22 -7.29 -21.07
CA ALA A 45 -3.70 -7.87 -19.82
C ALA A 45 -4.24 -9.31 -19.63
N ALA A 46 -5.52 -9.55 -19.96
CA ALA A 46 -6.09 -10.90 -19.92
C ALA A 46 -5.43 -11.87 -20.89
N LYS A 47 -5.11 -11.42 -22.13
CA LYS A 47 -4.35 -12.23 -23.11
C LYS A 47 -2.97 -12.60 -22.58
N GLU A 48 -2.29 -11.67 -21.97
CA GLU A 48 -0.98 -11.90 -21.38
C GLU A 48 -1.06 -12.90 -20.23
N ILE A 49 -1.93 -12.68 -19.24
CA ILE A 49 -2.13 -13.62 -18.12
C ILE A 49 -2.50 -15.00 -18.67
N TYR A 50 -3.44 -15.09 -19.61
CA TYR A 50 -3.86 -16.35 -20.21
C TYR A 50 -2.68 -17.13 -20.83
N SER A 51 -1.71 -16.41 -21.40
CA SER A 51 -0.57 -17.03 -22.07
C SER A 51 0.40 -17.74 -21.11
N PHE A 52 0.48 -17.32 -19.84
CA PHE A 52 1.49 -17.83 -18.90
C PHE A 52 0.95 -18.49 -17.63
N VAL A 53 -0.34 -18.31 -17.26
CA VAL A 53 -0.85 -18.75 -15.95
C VAL A 53 -0.64 -20.25 -15.66
N GLU A 54 -0.82 -21.11 -16.67
CA GLU A 54 -0.67 -22.56 -16.51
C GLU A 54 0.81 -22.97 -16.39
N ASP A 55 1.72 -22.24 -17.04
CA ASP A 55 3.16 -22.43 -16.88
C ASP A 55 3.60 -22.02 -15.45
N ALA A 56 3.15 -20.86 -14.98
CA ALA A 56 3.40 -20.40 -13.62
C ALA A 56 2.90 -21.41 -12.58
N TYR A 57 1.69 -21.94 -12.77
CA TYR A 57 1.13 -22.98 -11.91
C TYR A 57 2.03 -24.23 -11.89
N SER A 58 2.42 -24.69 -13.06
CA SER A 58 3.26 -25.90 -13.22
C SER A 58 4.62 -25.73 -12.57
N LYS A 59 5.26 -24.57 -12.69
CA LYS A 59 6.53 -24.24 -12.03
C LYS A 59 6.43 -24.34 -10.51
N LEU A 60 5.33 -23.83 -9.91
CA LEU A 60 5.13 -23.94 -8.46
C LEU A 60 4.82 -25.38 -8.02
N VAL A 61 4.07 -26.15 -8.80
CA VAL A 61 3.88 -27.59 -8.54
C VAL A 61 5.23 -28.31 -8.55
N GLU A 62 6.10 -28.00 -9.53
CA GLU A 62 7.45 -28.57 -9.58
C GLU A 62 8.30 -28.15 -8.35
N PHE A 63 8.25 -26.88 -7.98
CA PHE A 63 8.99 -26.37 -6.83
C PHE A 63 8.55 -27.02 -5.51
N PHE A 64 7.24 -26.98 -5.19
CA PHE A 64 6.71 -27.56 -3.96
C PHE A 64 6.57 -29.08 -4.02
N ARG A 65 6.60 -29.70 -5.22
CA ARG A 65 6.36 -31.12 -5.47
C ARG A 65 5.02 -31.63 -4.97
N GLU A 66 4.07 -30.72 -4.91
CA GLU A 66 2.70 -30.99 -4.53
C GLU A 66 1.75 -30.04 -5.25
N ASP A 67 0.66 -30.61 -5.71
CA ASP A 67 -0.42 -29.88 -6.38
C ASP A 67 -1.54 -29.58 -5.38
N PRO A 68 -1.78 -28.31 -5.01
CA PRO A 68 -2.87 -27.92 -4.11
C PRO A 68 -4.26 -28.03 -4.79
N LYS A 69 -4.32 -28.35 -6.09
CA LYS A 69 -5.56 -28.51 -6.90
C LYS A 69 -6.44 -27.26 -6.84
N LEU A 70 -5.82 -26.12 -7.11
CA LEU A 70 -6.52 -24.84 -7.09
C LEU A 70 -7.40 -24.66 -8.33
N TYR A 71 -8.48 -23.94 -8.12
CA TYR A 71 -9.23 -23.27 -9.19
C TYR A 71 -9.54 -21.85 -8.69
N LEU A 72 -8.79 -20.86 -9.20
CA LEU A 72 -8.75 -19.51 -8.67
C LEU A 72 -9.38 -18.50 -9.63
N PRO A 73 -10.27 -17.62 -9.14
CA PRO A 73 -10.59 -16.39 -9.84
C PRO A 73 -9.38 -15.44 -9.84
N ILE A 74 -9.11 -14.86 -11.00
CA ILE A 74 -8.19 -13.74 -11.19
C ILE A 74 -9.03 -12.59 -11.73
N TYR A 75 -9.04 -11.46 -11.03
CA TYR A 75 -9.68 -10.25 -11.51
C TYR A 75 -8.64 -9.23 -11.93
N ILE A 76 -8.82 -8.64 -13.10
CA ILE A 76 -7.95 -7.57 -13.61
C ILE A 76 -8.68 -6.25 -13.42
N GLU A 77 -8.17 -5.43 -12.51
CA GLU A 77 -8.76 -4.14 -12.14
C GLU A 77 -8.24 -3.03 -13.06
N PRO A 78 -9.13 -2.35 -13.83
CA PRO A 78 -8.73 -1.35 -14.82
C PRO A 78 -8.57 0.07 -14.28
N ASP A 79 -9.12 0.37 -13.11
CA ASP A 79 -9.27 1.76 -12.66
C ASP A 79 -8.14 2.26 -11.77
N GLU A 80 -7.33 1.33 -11.25
CA GLU A 80 -6.16 1.66 -10.45
C GLU A 80 -5.04 2.29 -11.30
N LYS A 81 -4.24 3.17 -10.69
CA LYS A 81 -3.17 3.91 -11.37
C LYS A 81 -1.78 3.63 -10.79
N ASP A 82 -1.72 2.97 -9.67
CA ASP A 82 -0.49 2.47 -9.07
C ASP A 82 -0.44 0.94 -9.20
N TYR A 83 0.63 0.44 -9.82
CA TYR A 83 0.77 -0.99 -10.11
C TYR A 83 0.85 -1.82 -8.85
N ASN A 84 -0.06 -2.79 -8.72
CA ASN A 84 -0.05 -3.74 -7.63
C ASN A 84 -0.79 -5.02 -8.03
N ALA A 85 -0.61 -6.06 -7.23
CA ALA A 85 -1.46 -7.23 -7.21
C ALA A 85 -1.57 -7.73 -5.78
N TYR A 86 -2.61 -8.49 -5.48
CA TYR A 86 -2.72 -9.15 -4.19
C TYR A 86 -3.48 -10.47 -4.28
N PHE A 87 -3.07 -11.40 -3.45
CA PHE A 87 -3.84 -12.58 -3.12
C PHE A 87 -4.64 -12.34 -1.83
N THR A 88 -5.86 -12.85 -1.77
CA THR A 88 -6.64 -12.91 -0.54
C THR A 88 -7.27 -14.27 -0.35
N SER A 89 -7.27 -14.75 0.90
CA SER A 89 -7.98 -15.96 1.31
C SER A 89 -9.36 -15.66 1.92
N PHE A 90 -9.73 -14.37 2.03
CA PHE A 90 -11.00 -13.95 2.60
C PHE A 90 -11.85 -13.19 1.57
N PRO A 91 -13.13 -13.53 1.42
CA PRO A 91 -13.85 -14.66 2.03
C PRO A 91 -13.51 -16.01 1.39
N TYR A 92 -12.75 -16.05 0.29
CA TYR A 92 -12.19 -17.23 -0.38
C TYR A 92 -10.96 -16.83 -1.20
N ASN A 93 -10.18 -17.83 -1.61
CA ASN A 93 -8.95 -17.62 -2.37
C ASN A 93 -9.22 -16.99 -3.74
N ARG A 94 -8.60 -15.84 -4.00
CA ARG A 94 -8.58 -15.15 -5.30
C ARG A 94 -7.34 -14.27 -5.44
N ILE A 95 -7.04 -13.89 -6.68
CA ILE A 95 -5.99 -12.93 -7.02
C ILE A 95 -6.64 -11.73 -7.71
N VAL A 96 -6.20 -10.54 -7.36
CA VAL A 96 -6.54 -9.30 -8.06
C VAL A 96 -5.25 -8.69 -8.60
N VAL A 97 -5.27 -8.25 -9.86
CA VAL A 97 -4.11 -7.64 -10.52
C VAL A 97 -4.54 -6.29 -11.09
N TYR A 98 -3.80 -5.25 -10.81
CA TYR A 98 -4.07 -3.91 -11.32
C TYR A 98 -3.44 -3.72 -12.71
N ASP A 99 -4.22 -3.30 -13.67
CA ASP A 99 -3.72 -2.97 -15.02
C ASP A 99 -3.23 -1.52 -15.05
N ALA A 100 -2.14 -1.27 -14.35
CA ALA A 100 -1.53 0.04 -14.17
C ALA A 100 -0.06 0.05 -14.62
N PRO A 101 0.55 1.24 -14.81
CA PRO A 101 1.99 1.34 -15.04
C PRO A 101 2.77 0.70 -13.89
N VAL A 102 3.86 0.03 -14.22
CA VAL A 102 4.74 -0.55 -13.20
C VAL A 102 5.34 0.55 -12.35
N SER A 103 5.35 0.36 -11.04
CA SER A 103 5.99 1.29 -10.10
C SER A 103 7.52 1.15 -10.14
N THR A 104 8.23 2.22 -9.81
CA THR A 104 9.70 2.30 -9.80
C THR A 104 10.38 1.26 -8.91
N THR A 105 9.69 0.69 -7.93
CA THR A 105 10.25 -0.34 -7.04
C THR A 105 10.43 -1.71 -7.70
N LEU A 106 9.89 -1.91 -8.91
CA LEU A 106 9.92 -3.18 -9.63
C LEU A 106 10.55 -3.06 -11.03
N ASP A 107 11.12 -1.92 -11.37
CA ASP A 107 11.60 -1.60 -12.73
C ASP A 107 12.73 -2.50 -13.21
N ASN A 108 13.55 -3.01 -12.28
CA ASN A 108 14.66 -3.91 -12.60
C ASN A 108 14.27 -5.39 -12.68
N THR A 109 12.96 -5.71 -12.67
CA THR A 109 12.49 -7.09 -12.77
C THR A 109 12.13 -7.45 -14.21
N GLU A 110 12.58 -8.61 -14.67
CA GLU A 110 12.18 -9.14 -15.96
C GLU A 110 10.70 -9.52 -15.94
N ASN A 111 9.91 -9.03 -16.92
CA ASN A 111 8.46 -9.28 -17.02
C ASN A 111 7.74 -9.11 -15.67
N THR A 112 7.68 -7.88 -15.20
CA THR A 112 7.12 -7.52 -13.88
C THR A 112 5.70 -8.07 -13.67
N PHE A 113 4.87 -8.12 -14.73
CA PHE A 113 3.51 -8.63 -14.65
C PHE A 113 3.47 -10.13 -14.33
N TYR A 114 4.32 -10.90 -14.99
CA TYR A 114 4.49 -12.32 -14.70
C TYR A 114 5.08 -12.56 -13.31
N MET A 115 6.12 -11.79 -12.93
CA MET A 115 6.79 -11.94 -11.63
C MET A 115 5.84 -11.61 -10.47
N THR A 116 5.08 -10.53 -10.57
CA THR A 116 4.07 -10.18 -9.58
C THR A 116 2.98 -11.24 -9.50
N PHE A 117 2.51 -11.74 -10.64
CA PHE A 117 1.55 -12.84 -10.66
C PHE A 117 2.09 -14.12 -10.00
N LEU A 118 3.35 -14.47 -10.27
CA LEU A 118 4.00 -15.64 -9.66
C LEU A 118 4.14 -15.46 -8.13
N HIS A 119 4.40 -14.24 -7.68
CA HIS A 119 4.40 -13.87 -6.26
C HIS A 119 3.04 -14.17 -5.61
N GLU A 120 1.95 -13.65 -6.16
CA GLU A 120 0.60 -13.83 -5.63
C GLU A 120 0.14 -15.30 -5.75
N LEU A 121 0.53 -15.98 -6.81
CA LEU A 121 0.25 -17.40 -6.98
C LEU A 121 0.99 -18.24 -5.92
N THR A 122 2.18 -17.84 -5.51
CA THR A 122 2.92 -18.50 -4.41
C THR A 122 2.17 -18.37 -3.08
N HIS A 123 1.59 -17.20 -2.80
CA HIS A 123 0.67 -17.06 -1.66
C HIS A 123 -0.51 -18.01 -1.80
N ALA A 124 -1.17 -18.04 -2.96
CA ALA A 124 -2.30 -18.95 -3.20
C ALA A 124 -1.93 -20.42 -2.95
N PHE A 125 -0.73 -20.86 -3.36
CA PHE A 125 -0.23 -22.21 -3.09
C PHE A 125 -0.03 -22.46 -1.60
N THR A 126 0.75 -21.62 -0.91
CA THR A 126 1.05 -21.78 0.51
C THR A 126 -0.21 -21.72 1.39
N PHE A 127 -1.17 -20.86 1.05
CA PHE A 127 -2.44 -20.75 1.75
C PHE A 127 -3.41 -21.91 1.47
N SER A 128 -3.20 -22.66 0.40
CA SER A 128 -4.07 -23.76 -0.01
C SER A 128 -3.57 -25.14 0.40
N PHE A 129 -2.29 -25.29 0.74
CA PHE A 129 -1.79 -26.54 1.30
C PHE A 129 -2.42 -26.82 2.65
N LYS A 130 -3.03 -27.97 2.78
CA LYS A 130 -3.73 -28.39 4.02
C LYS A 130 -3.80 -29.90 4.11
N ASP A 131 -3.90 -30.39 5.33
CA ASP A 131 -4.21 -31.80 5.62
C ASP A 131 -5.03 -31.93 6.92
N GLY A 132 -5.63 -33.11 7.12
CA GLY A 132 -6.29 -33.48 8.37
C GLY A 132 -7.25 -32.42 8.92
N MET A 133 -6.86 -31.78 10.05
CA MET A 133 -7.68 -30.75 10.69
C MET A 133 -7.84 -29.50 9.81
N GLY A 134 -6.82 -29.12 9.06
CA GLY A 134 -6.89 -27.97 8.12
C GLY A 134 -7.95 -28.20 7.04
N GLU A 135 -8.04 -29.40 6.47
CA GLU A 135 -9.10 -29.76 5.51
C GLU A 135 -10.49 -29.68 6.13
N VAL A 136 -10.65 -30.19 7.35
CA VAL A 136 -11.95 -30.12 8.06
C VAL A 136 -12.34 -28.65 8.31
N MET A 137 -11.43 -27.85 8.85
CA MET A 137 -11.71 -26.46 9.18
C MET A 137 -12.04 -25.62 7.93
N THR A 138 -11.27 -25.76 6.87
CA THR A 138 -11.53 -25.03 5.63
C THR A 138 -12.80 -25.51 4.92
N SER A 139 -13.19 -26.77 5.06
CA SER A 139 -14.45 -27.28 4.50
C SER A 139 -15.70 -26.73 5.22
N ILE A 140 -15.58 -26.35 6.50
CA ILE A 140 -16.68 -25.81 7.29
C ILE A 140 -16.70 -24.28 7.24
N PHE A 141 -15.55 -23.65 7.45
CA PHE A 141 -15.43 -22.21 7.66
C PHE A 141 -14.97 -21.44 6.40
N GLY A 142 -14.51 -22.11 5.35
CA GLY A 142 -13.96 -21.50 4.13
C GLY A 142 -12.43 -21.42 4.16
N ASP A 143 -11.85 -20.95 3.06
CA ASP A 143 -10.40 -20.95 2.84
C ASP A 143 -9.62 -20.16 3.91
N TRP A 144 -10.19 -19.08 4.43
CA TRP A 144 -9.57 -18.28 5.51
C TRP A 144 -9.26 -19.09 6.78
N ALA A 145 -9.95 -20.18 7.01
CA ALA A 145 -9.76 -21.03 8.18
C ALA A 145 -8.53 -21.95 8.10
N ASN A 146 -7.66 -21.78 7.11
CA ASN A 146 -6.33 -22.36 7.12
C ASN A 146 -5.43 -21.60 8.12
N ILE A 147 -5.61 -21.90 9.41
CA ILE A 147 -4.96 -21.22 10.53
C ILE A 147 -3.43 -21.35 10.48
N SER A 148 -2.89 -22.40 9.88
CA SER A 148 -1.45 -22.59 9.75
C SER A 148 -0.78 -21.39 9.10
N VAL A 149 -1.31 -20.93 7.98
CA VAL A 149 -0.74 -19.83 7.20
C VAL A 149 -1.29 -18.48 7.67
N ASN A 150 -2.60 -18.38 7.85
CA ASN A 150 -3.23 -17.11 8.24
C ASN A 150 -2.80 -16.61 9.62
N LEU A 151 -2.48 -17.50 10.54
CA LEU A 151 -2.20 -17.16 11.94
C LEU A 151 -0.75 -17.46 12.35
N HIS A 152 -0.21 -18.62 12.01
CA HIS A 152 1.06 -19.08 12.57
C HIS A 152 2.27 -18.71 11.72
N MET A 153 2.14 -18.61 10.39
CA MET A 153 3.24 -18.24 9.52
C MET A 153 3.52 -16.74 9.65
N LEU A 154 4.73 -16.39 10.04
CA LEU A 154 5.15 -15.00 10.20
C LEU A 154 5.13 -14.26 8.84
N LEU A 155 4.80 -12.98 8.83
CA LEU A 155 4.64 -12.23 7.58
C LEU A 155 5.91 -12.22 6.72
N PHE A 156 7.11 -12.03 7.33
CA PHE A 156 8.36 -12.11 6.59
C PHE A 156 8.59 -13.47 5.89
N MET A 157 7.97 -14.53 6.39
CA MET A 157 8.07 -15.85 5.76
C MET A 157 7.08 -15.98 4.62
N GLN A 158 5.86 -15.45 4.77
CA GLN A 158 4.87 -15.45 3.70
C GLN A 158 5.42 -14.70 2.48
N GLU A 159 5.89 -13.48 2.70
CA GLU A 159 6.47 -12.65 1.65
C GLU A 159 7.81 -13.18 1.17
N GLY A 160 8.63 -13.70 2.09
CA GLY A 160 9.96 -14.22 1.76
C GLY A 160 9.95 -15.40 0.79
N ILE A 161 9.00 -16.34 0.92
CA ILE A 161 8.89 -17.44 -0.04
C ILE A 161 8.39 -16.95 -1.41
N SER A 162 7.49 -15.96 -1.43
CA SER A 162 6.98 -15.38 -2.66
C SER A 162 8.08 -14.62 -3.40
N VAL A 163 8.86 -13.77 -2.69
CA VAL A 163 10.04 -13.10 -3.26
C VAL A 163 11.08 -14.10 -3.75
N PHE A 164 11.29 -15.20 -3.03
CA PHE A 164 12.21 -16.24 -3.46
C PHE A 164 11.76 -16.93 -4.74
N THR A 165 10.48 -17.31 -4.84
CA THR A 165 9.95 -18.00 -6.02
C THR A 165 9.90 -17.11 -7.26
N GLU A 166 9.52 -15.83 -7.11
CA GLU A 166 9.55 -14.88 -8.23
C GLU A 166 10.95 -14.65 -8.80
N SER A 167 12.00 -14.87 -7.96
CA SER A 167 13.37 -14.54 -8.33
C SER A 167 14.21 -15.71 -8.86
N ARG A 168 13.67 -16.93 -8.85
CA ARG A 168 14.43 -18.15 -9.21
C ARG A 168 14.88 -18.20 -10.66
N ASP A 169 14.13 -17.65 -11.57
CA ASP A 169 14.36 -17.74 -13.01
C ASP A 169 15.18 -16.54 -13.56
N GLY A 170 15.83 -15.78 -12.70
CA GLY A 170 16.72 -14.67 -13.08
C GLY A 170 16.03 -13.30 -13.06
N GLY A 171 14.71 -13.24 -12.90
CA GLY A 171 13.96 -12.01 -12.66
C GLY A 171 13.72 -11.79 -11.15
N GLY A 172 12.76 -10.95 -10.80
CA GLY A 172 12.32 -10.71 -9.43
C GLY A 172 13.28 -9.92 -8.55
N ARG A 173 12.81 -9.58 -7.36
CA ARG A 173 13.47 -8.61 -6.46
C ARG A 173 14.85 -9.03 -5.99
N LEU A 174 15.12 -10.33 -5.79
CA LEU A 174 16.43 -10.80 -5.33
C LEU A 174 17.53 -10.64 -6.38
N ASN A 175 17.19 -10.40 -7.64
CA ASN A 175 18.15 -10.15 -8.72
C ASN A 175 18.40 -8.65 -8.96
N ASP A 176 17.65 -7.76 -8.25
CA ASP A 176 17.92 -6.32 -8.24
C ASP A 176 18.96 -5.99 -7.16
N PRO A 177 20.13 -5.42 -7.51
CA PRO A 177 21.15 -5.09 -6.53
C PRO A 177 20.71 -3.98 -5.57
N PHE A 178 19.84 -3.06 -5.98
CA PHE A 178 19.33 -1.98 -5.11
C PHE A 178 18.42 -2.50 -4.01
N PHE A 179 17.74 -3.61 -4.23
CA PHE A 179 16.87 -4.23 -3.25
C PHE A 179 17.57 -4.55 -1.93
N TYR A 180 18.85 -4.90 -1.97
CA TYR A 180 19.63 -5.24 -0.77
C TYR A 180 20.21 -4.04 -0.02
N THR A 181 20.21 -2.85 -0.62
CA THR A 181 20.87 -1.66 -0.04
C THR A 181 20.43 -1.36 1.40
N PRO A 182 19.11 -1.36 1.75
CA PRO A 182 18.69 -1.08 3.13
C PRO A 182 19.16 -2.15 4.13
N LEU A 183 19.23 -3.42 3.69
CA LEU A 183 19.73 -4.51 4.54
C LEU A 183 21.22 -4.37 4.82
N ILE A 184 22.01 -4.03 3.79
CA ILE A 184 23.46 -3.80 3.90
C ILE A 184 23.73 -2.61 4.80
N GLN A 185 22.99 -1.52 4.63
CA GLN A 185 23.10 -0.31 5.45
C GLN A 185 22.76 -0.59 6.91
N ALA A 186 21.66 -1.30 7.19
CA ALA A 186 21.30 -1.71 8.55
C ALA A 186 22.41 -2.53 9.21
N ARG A 187 23.03 -3.44 8.45
CA ARG A 187 24.15 -4.25 8.95
C ARG A 187 25.42 -3.43 9.16
N LEU A 188 25.73 -2.48 8.27
CA LEU A 188 26.86 -1.57 8.40
C LEU A 188 26.77 -0.71 9.67
N GLU A 189 25.58 -0.23 9.99
CA GLU A 189 25.30 0.52 11.21
C GLU A 189 25.15 -0.33 12.48
N ASN A 190 25.39 -1.64 12.38
CA ASN A 190 25.27 -2.59 13.49
C ASN A 190 23.88 -2.61 14.15
N LYS A 191 22.82 -2.41 13.38
CA LYS A 191 21.44 -2.53 13.90
C LYS A 191 21.14 -3.99 14.25
N ASP A 192 20.39 -4.21 15.31
CA ASP A 192 19.93 -5.55 15.72
C ASP A 192 18.49 -5.76 15.24
N ILE A 193 18.36 -6.36 14.07
CA ILE A 193 17.08 -6.67 13.45
C ILE A 193 16.73 -8.13 13.68
N SER A 194 15.67 -8.37 14.43
CA SER A 194 15.16 -9.74 14.64
C SER A 194 14.18 -10.15 13.54
N TYR A 195 13.93 -11.44 13.38
CA TYR A 195 12.89 -11.92 12.47
C TYR A 195 11.47 -11.45 12.84
N MET A 196 11.26 -11.04 14.08
CA MET A 196 9.99 -10.43 14.49
C MET A 196 9.89 -8.98 13.99
N ASP A 197 11.01 -8.26 14.00
CA ASP A 197 11.08 -6.91 13.41
C ASP A 197 10.83 -7.01 11.90
N ALA A 198 11.45 -7.97 11.23
CA ALA A 198 11.23 -8.27 9.83
C ALA A 198 9.77 -8.63 9.48
N SER A 199 8.96 -9.03 10.47
CA SER A 199 7.53 -9.30 10.32
C SER A 199 6.64 -8.10 10.68
N GLY A 200 7.19 -6.88 10.78
CA GLY A 200 6.43 -5.68 11.09
C GLY A 200 6.17 -5.44 12.58
N GLY A 201 6.94 -6.06 13.47
CA GLY A 201 6.83 -5.84 14.92
C GLY A 201 7.23 -4.43 15.36
N ARG A 202 8.01 -3.74 14.54
CA ARG A 202 8.42 -2.34 14.75
C ARG A 202 8.33 -1.56 13.42
N ASP A 203 8.08 -0.26 13.51
CA ASP A 203 8.21 0.65 12.38
C ASP A 203 9.70 1.01 12.19
N ILE A 204 10.36 0.27 11.32
CA ILE A 204 11.78 0.47 10.95
C ILE A 204 11.92 0.54 9.44
N MET A 205 12.99 1.18 8.96
CA MET A 205 13.28 1.18 7.53
C MET A 205 13.58 -0.24 6.99
N PRO A 206 13.16 -0.57 5.80
CA PRO A 206 12.48 0.26 4.79
C PRO A 206 10.94 0.30 4.92
N GLY A 207 10.39 0.31 6.12
CA GLY A 207 8.96 0.43 6.35
C GLY A 207 8.18 -0.80 5.87
N GLY A 208 7.11 -0.61 5.11
CA GLY A 208 6.27 -1.67 4.58
C GLY A 208 6.98 -2.70 3.69
N ASN A 209 8.16 -2.39 3.15
CA ASN A 209 8.95 -3.31 2.33
C ASN A 209 9.84 -4.26 3.14
N MET A 210 9.86 -4.14 4.43
CA MET A 210 10.77 -4.86 5.32
C MET A 210 10.58 -6.38 5.28
N TRP A 211 9.34 -6.86 5.24
CA TRP A 211 9.06 -8.30 5.13
C TRP A 211 9.45 -8.90 3.79
N TYR A 212 9.35 -8.16 2.70
CA TYR A 212 9.86 -8.57 1.38
C TYR A 212 11.38 -8.68 1.39
N LEU A 213 12.06 -7.62 1.83
CA LEU A 213 13.51 -7.53 1.84
C LEU A 213 14.13 -8.58 2.77
N TYR A 214 13.79 -8.53 4.05
CA TYR A 214 14.42 -9.41 5.03
C TYR A 214 13.94 -10.86 4.86
N GLY A 215 12.68 -11.07 4.48
CA GLY A 215 12.12 -12.39 4.23
C GLY A 215 12.70 -13.02 2.98
N GLY A 216 12.78 -12.29 1.88
CA GLY A 216 13.38 -12.73 0.63
C GLY A 216 14.86 -13.10 0.81
N ALA A 217 15.66 -12.18 1.36
CA ALA A 217 17.08 -12.39 1.58
C ALA A 217 17.36 -13.57 2.55
N PHE A 218 16.55 -13.75 3.60
CA PHE A 218 16.68 -14.89 4.49
C PHE A 218 16.31 -16.20 3.81
N THR A 219 15.26 -16.21 2.98
CA THR A 219 14.83 -17.41 2.24
C THR A 219 15.86 -17.79 1.17
N GLU A 220 16.47 -16.81 0.49
CA GLU A 220 17.60 -17.03 -0.42
C GLU A 220 18.79 -17.64 0.32
N TRP A 221 19.18 -17.10 1.46
CA TRP A 221 20.24 -17.63 2.30
C TRP A 221 19.95 -19.09 2.75
N MET A 222 18.68 -19.39 3.05
CA MET A 222 18.27 -20.79 3.33
C MET A 222 18.45 -21.67 2.10
N GLY A 223 18.06 -21.18 0.91
CA GLY A 223 18.22 -21.89 -0.36
C GLY A 223 19.66 -22.22 -0.68
N GLU A 224 20.57 -21.27 -0.51
CA GLU A 224 22.02 -21.46 -0.69
C GLU A 224 22.60 -22.44 0.33
N ARG A 225 22.11 -22.41 1.55
CA ARG A 225 22.68 -23.20 2.64
C ARG A 225 22.14 -24.61 2.72
N TYR A 226 20.86 -24.81 2.54
CA TYR A 226 20.15 -26.08 2.72
C TYR A 226 19.66 -26.68 1.41
N GLY A 227 19.62 -25.89 0.36
CA GLY A 227 19.08 -26.24 -0.94
C GLY A 227 17.60 -25.85 -1.08
N GLU A 228 17.19 -25.45 -2.28
CA GLU A 228 15.83 -25.03 -2.61
C GLU A 228 14.77 -26.10 -2.29
N ARG A 229 15.15 -27.37 -2.45
CA ARG A 229 14.28 -28.50 -2.12
C ARG A 229 13.87 -28.51 -0.66
N ASP A 230 14.80 -28.23 0.23
CA ASP A 230 14.55 -28.26 1.67
C ASP A 230 13.77 -27.03 2.09
N VAL A 231 14.00 -25.88 1.44
CA VAL A 231 13.17 -24.68 1.58
C VAL A 231 11.72 -24.98 1.18
N ALA A 232 11.48 -25.52 0.00
CA ALA A 232 10.14 -25.88 -0.46
C ALA A 232 9.46 -26.89 0.50
N SER A 233 10.20 -27.90 0.97
CA SER A 233 9.69 -28.89 1.93
C SER A 233 9.34 -28.26 3.27
N TYR A 234 10.09 -27.26 3.73
CA TYR A 234 9.81 -26.53 4.94
C TYR A 234 8.50 -25.74 4.83
N TYR A 235 8.35 -24.94 3.78
CA TYR A 235 7.15 -24.15 3.57
C TYR A 235 5.90 -25.04 3.37
N LEU A 236 6.00 -26.09 2.60
CA LEU A 236 4.93 -27.07 2.45
C LEU A 236 4.52 -27.68 3.80
N LYS A 237 5.50 -28.05 4.63
CA LYS A 237 5.25 -28.64 5.94
C LYS A 237 4.53 -27.68 6.88
N ILE A 238 4.99 -26.44 6.99
CA ILE A 238 4.37 -25.47 7.90
C ILE A 238 2.98 -25.03 7.39
N SER A 239 2.76 -24.94 6.09
CA SER A 239 1.45 -24.63 5.51
C SER A 239 0.40 -25.70 5.84
N LYS A 240 0.77 -26.97 5.86
CA LYS A 240 -0.12 -28.09 6.19
C LYS A 240 -0.40 -28.26 7.67
N SER A 241 0.46 -27.74 8.52
CA SER A 241 0.52 -28.12 9.94
C SER A 241 -0.38 -27.25 10.80
N PHE A 242 -1.65 -27.64 10.99
CA PHE A 242 -2.66 -26.85 11.69
C PHE A 242 -2.26 -26.36 13.10
N PHE A 243 -1.46 -27.11 13.84
CA PHE A 243 -1.03 -26.77 15.21
C PHE A 243 0.48 -26.54 15.35
N SER A 244 1.25 -26.55 14.29
CA SER A 244 2.69 -26.40 14.37
C SER A 244 3.12 -24.96 14.14
N PHE A 245 3.81 -24.40 15.11
CA PHE A 245 4.49 -23.12 14.90
C PHE A 245 5.67 -23.29 13.92
N PRO A 246 5.98 -22.27 13.10
CA PRO A 246 7.10 -22.31 12.15
C PRO A 246 8.43 -22.75 12.76
N GLN A 247 8.73 -22.34 14.00
CA GLN A 247 9.95 -22.72 14.73
C GLN A 247 10.08 -24.24 14.92
N ASN A 248 8.97 -24.93 15.17
CA ASN A 248 8.96 -26.39 15.35
C ASN A 248 9.20 -27.12 14.02
N GLY A 249 8.56 -26.62 12.95
CA GLY A 249 8.79 -27.09 11.59
C GLY A 249 10.24 -26.92 11.18
N TYR A 250 10.81 -25.75 11.43
CA TYR A 250 12.19 -25.39 11.14
C TYR A 250 13.17 -26.35 11.81
N SER A 251 13.08 -26.48 13.13
CA SER A 251 14.00 -27.33 13.91
C SER A 251 13.96 -28.79 13.50
N SER A 252 12.81 -29.27 13.04
CA SER A 252 12.66 -30.66 12.63
C SER A 252 13.28 -30.99 11.26
N LEU A 253 13.44 -30.00 10.39
CA LEU A 253 14.04 -30.18 9.07
C LEU A 253 15.52 -29.79 9.05
N PHE A 254 15.87 -28.68 9.65
CA PHE A 254 17.21 -28.10 9.54
C PHE A 254 18.11 -28.44 10.74
N SER A 255 17.61 -29.20 11.73
CA SER A 255 18.33 -29.54 12.97
C SER A 255 18.90 -28.31 13.71
N ASN A 256 18.31 -27.16 13.49
CA ASN A 256 18.67 -25.89 14.10
C ASN A 256 17.41 -25.10 14.48
N THR A 257 17.54 -23.97 15.14
CA THR A 257 16.40 -23.09 15.43
C THR A 257 16.37 -21.90 14.48
N LEU A 258 15.17 -21.48 14.09
CA LEU A 258 14.97 -20.29 13.24
C LEU A 258 15.76 -19.07 13.76
N TRP A 259 15.72 -18.84 15.09
CA TRP A 259 16.46 -17.73 15.69
C TRP A 259 17.98 -17.82 15.53
N LYS A 260 18.56 -19.01 15.67
CA LYS A 260 20.01 -19.18 15.49
C LYS A 260 20.44 -18.96 14.05
N ASP A 261 19.64 -19.47 13.12
CA ASP A 261 19.94 -19.30 11.71
C ASP A 261 19.66 -17.87 11.25
N TRP A 262 18.67 -17.18 11.80
CA TRP A 262 18.49 -15.75 11.59
C TRP A 262 19.72 -14.94 12.04
N ASN A 263 20.22 -15.18 13.25
CA ASN A 263 21.41 -14.50 13.74
C ASN A 263 22.65 -14.81 12.88
N ARG A 264 22.73 -16.04 12.38
CA ARG A 264 23.80 -16.43 11.48
C ARG A 264 23.70 -15.72 10.13
N PHE A 265 22.52 -15.75 9.49
CA PHE A 265 22.24 -14.99 8.29
C PHE A 265 22.65 -13.52 8.48
N TRP A 266 22.17 -12.89 9.55
CA TRP A 266 22.48 -11.50 9.86
C TRP A 266 23.99 -11.25 9.98
N SER A 267 24.71 -12.15 10.60
CA SER A 267 26.17 -12.04 10.75
C SER A 267 26.95 -12.27 9.46
N GLU A 268 26.38 -12.98 8.50
CA GLU A 268 27.00 -13.34 7.20
C GLU A 268 26.73 -12.29 6.11
N ILE A 269 25.84 -11.29 6.37
CA ILE A 269 25.61 -10.18 5.44
C ILE A 269 26.91 -9.43 5.23
N LYS A 270 27.34 -9.33 3.97
CA LYS A 270 28.52 -8.59 3.56
C LYS A 270 28.28 -7.09 3.71
N VAL A 271 29.29 -6.38 4.17
CA VAL A 271 29.33 -4.92 4.22
C VAL A 271 30.62 -4.43 3.53
N PRO A 272 30.65 -3.18 3.03
CA PRO A 272 31.86 -2.62 2.44
C PRO A 272 33.05 -2.70 3.39
N SER A 273 34.19 -3.13 2.88
CA SER A 273 35.42 -3.19 3.67
C SER A 273 36.08 -1.83 3.89
N VAL A 274 35.81 -0.89 2.99
CA VAL A 274 36.22 0.49 3.05
C VAL A 274 35.03 1.36 2.75
N ILE A 275 34.71 2.26 3.67
CA ILE A 275 33.60 3.19 3.53
C ILE A 275 34.07 4.59 3.87
N ILE A 276 33.56 5.56 3.15
CA ILE A 276 33.87 6.97 3.41
C ILE A 276 32.64 7.64 4.02
N GLU A 277 32.84 8.36 5.12
CA GLU A 277 31.80 9.20 5.70
C GLU A 277 31.60 10.45 4.84
N PRO A 278 30.36 10.75 4.40
CA PRO A 278 30.07 11.95 3.64
C PRO A 278 30.03 13.19 4.55
N GLU A 279 30.18 14.38 3.97
CA GLU A 279 29.88 15.64 4.64
C GLU A 279 28.36 15.88 4.57
N ILE A 280 27.66 15.75 5.71
CA ILE A 280 26.22 15.99 5.81
C ILE A 280 25.95 17.49 5.86
N ILE A 281 25.04 18.00 5.01
CA ILE A 281 24.72 19.43 4.90
C ILE A 281 23.29 19.80 5.28
N THR A 282 22.41 18.83 5.55
CA THR A 282 21.05 19.05 5.99
C THR A 282 20.78 18.43 7.36
N GLU A 283 19.63 18.77 7.95
CA GLU A 283 19.06 18.00 9.04
C GLU A 283 18.64 16.62 8.55
N GLU A 284 18.56 15.65 9.45
CA GLU A 284 18.06 14.33 9.17
C GLU A 284 16.57 14.36 8.81
N SER A 285 16.17 13.60 7.79
CA SER A 285 14.79 13.41 7.40
C SER A 285 14.53 11.94 7.13
N ARG A 286 13.30 11.46 7.25
CA ARG A 286 13.01 10.06 6.90
C ARG A 286 13.30 9.75 5.43
N SER A 287 13.05 10.69 4.54
CA SER A 287 13.31 10.51 3.12
C SER A 287 13.53 11.84 2.41
N TYR A 288 14.70 11.98 1.82
CA TYR A 288 14.96 12.95 0.75
C TYR A 288 15.00 12.20 -0.57
N SER A 289 14.50 12.81 -1.60
CA SER A 289 14.58 12.30 -2.96
C SER A 289 14.77 13.44 -3.95
N ASP A 290 15.24 13.10 -5.12
CA ASP A 290 15.40 13.93 -6.30
C ASP A 290 16.05 15.28 -6.04
N LEU A 291 17.37 15.28 -6.07
CA LEU A 291 18.16 16.51 -5.99
C LEU A 291 18.23 17.18 -7.35
N THR A 292 17.88 18.45 -7.40
CA THR A 292 17.97 19.27 -8.60
C THR A 292 18.67 20.58 -8.30
N LEU A 293 19.60 21.00 -9.18
CA LEU A 293 20.30 22.28 -9.06
C LEU A 293 19.60 23.33 -9.91
N TYR A 294 19.24 24.45 -9.31
CA TYR A 294 18.68 25.59 -10.01
C TYR A 294 19.20 26.91 -9.43
N ASP A 295 19.75 27.78 -10.27
CA ASP A 295 20.31 29.11 -9.92
C ASP A 295 21.31 29.05 -8.74
N GLY A 296 22.13 27.98 -8.69
CA GLY A 296 23.14 27.78 -7.67
C GLY A 296 22.63 27.28 -6.32
N SER A 297 21.33 27.00 -6.18
CA SER A 297 20.71 26.42 -5.02
C SER A 297 20.30 24.97 -5.31
N LEU A 298 20.40 24.10 -4.30
CA LEU A 298 19.86 22.74 -4.38
C LEU A 298 18.38 22.71 -3.96
N PHE A 299 17.60 21.94 -4.69
CA PHE A 299 16.23 21.63 -4.34
C PHE A 299 16.07 20.12 -4.16
N ALA A 300 15.20 19.71 -3.25
CA ALA A 300 14.89 18.32 -2.99
C ALA A 300 13.43 18.13 -2.54
N LEU A 301 12.90 16.93 -2.75
CA LEU A 301 11.67 16.50 -2.13
C LEU A 301 11.97 15.88 -0.76
N ALA A 302 11.30 16.36 0.28
CA ALA A 302 11.38 15.83 1.63
C ALA A 302 10.03 15.21 2.01
N SER A 303 9.85 13.93 1.71
CA SER A 303 8.56 13.27 1.83
C SER A 303 8.04 13.24 3.27
N SER A 304 8.90 13.02 4.26
CA SER A 304 8.51 13.05 5.67
C SER A 304 8.10 14.45 6.17
N LYS A 305 8.51 15.50 5.48
CA LYS A 305 8.14 16.90 5.77
C LYS A 305 7.00 17.38 4.87
N GLU A 306 6.55 16.53 3.95
CA GLU A 306 5.56 16.88 2.91
C GLU A 306 5.90 18.22 2.26
N ALA A 307 7.13 18.38 1.80
CA ALA A 307 7.64 19.66 1.34
C ALA A 307 8.66 19.53 0.20
N LEU A 308 8.59 20.50 -0.71
CA LEU A 308 9.72 20.89 -1.52
C LEU A 308 10.61 21.80 -0.67
N ILE A 309 11.88 21.47 -0.59
CA ILE A 309 12.88 22.23 0.18
C ILE A 309 13.93 22.81 -0.75
N ARG A 310 14.54 23.91 -0.33
CA ARG A 310 15.75 24.50 -0.88
C ARG A 310 16.88 24.41 0.15
N VAL A 311 18.04 24.01 -0.30
CA VAL A 311 19.25 23.86 0.52
C VAL A 311 20.34 24.81 0.04
N GLU A 312 20.71 25.75 0.89
CA GLU A 312 21.85 26.66 0.72
C GLU A 312 22.75 26.53 1.97
N ASP A 313 22.88 27.61 2.74
CA ASP A 313 23.53 27.54 4.07
C ASP A 313 22.67 26.84 5.11
N LYS A 314 21.36 26.81 4.88
CA LYS A 314 20.33 26.14 5.69
C LYS A 314 19.25 25.57 4.79
N GLU A 315 18.53 24.63 5.34
CA GLU A 315 17.34 24.07 4.74
C GLU A 315 16.17 25.05 4.90
N GLU A 316 15.52 25.36 3.78
CA GLU A 316 14.32 26.22 3.75
C GLU A 316 13.18 25.51 3.03
N LYS A 317 12.00 25.48 3.66
CA LYS A 317 10.79 24.99 3.00
C LYS A 317 10.33 25.99 1.94
N VAL A 318 10.23 25.55 0.69
CA VAL A 318 9.71 26.37 -0.40
C VAL A 318 8.18 26.38 -0.34
N PHE A 319 7.54 25.22 -0.35
CA PHE A 319 6.11 25.06 -0.13
C PHE A 319 5.78 23.63 0.29
N SER A 320 4.57 23.44 0.84
CA SER A 320 4.07 22.10 1.16
C SER A 320 3.67 21.39 -0.12
N PHE A 321 4.19 20.18 -0.28
CA PHE A 321 3.86 19.31 -1.38
C PHE A 321 3.93 17.86 -0.90
N TYR A 322 2.87 17.12 -1.16
CA TYR A 322 2.84 15.69 -0.96
C TYR A 322 3.01 15.01 -2.32
N SER A 323 3.99 14.16 -2.44
CA SER A 323 4.23 13.35 -3.63
C SER A 323 4.44 11.89 -3.25
N SER A 324 3.86 11.01 -4.03
CA SER A 324 4.23 9.58 -4.07
C SER A 324 5.35 9.31 -5.08
N SER A 325 5.63 10.27 -5.97
CA SER A 325 6.70 10.22 -6.95
C SER A 325 7.95 10.95 -6.45
N SER A 326 9.10 10.51 -6.89
CA SER A 326 10.41 11.05 -6.54
C SER A 326 10.93 12.11 -7.51
N ASP A 327 10.25 12.40 -8.62
CA ASP A 327 10.79 13.27 -9.68
C ASP A 327 10.45 14.74 -9.51
N LEU A 328 11.46 15.57 -9.70
CA LEU A 328 11.38 17.03 -9.63
C LEU A 328 12.10 17.66 -10.82
N SER A 329 11.42 18.43 -11.62
CA SER A 329 12.06 19.23 -12.67
C SER A 329 11.79 20.72 -12.47
N ILE A 330 12.82 21.54 -12.74
CA ILE A 330 12.71 23.00 -12.61
C ILE A 330 13.14 23.65 -13.93
N ASN A 331 12.29 24.51 -14.48
CA ASN A 331 12.65 25.24 -15.70
C ASN A 331 13.46 26.52 -15.40
N LYS A 332 13.95 27.16 -16.46
CA LYS A 332 14.73 28.42 -16.39
C LYS A 332 14.02 29.60 -15.70
N ASP A 333 12.70 29.57 -15.61
CA ASP A 333 11.86 30.62 -15.01
C ASP A 333 11.52 30.31 -13.54
N GLY A 334 12.02 29.18 -12.98
CA GLY A 334 11.76 28.74 -11.62
C GLY A 334 10.37 28.16 -11.43
N VAL A 335 9.78 27.60 -12.48
CA VAL A 335 8.55 26.81 -12.40
C VAL A 335 8.92 25.37 -12.10
N PHE A 336 8.27 24.78 -11.10
CA PHE A 336 8.44 23.41 -10.70
C PHE A 336 7.45 22.51 -11.44
N LEU A 337 7.94 21.40 -11.95
CA LEU A 337 7.14 20.30 -12.46
C LEU A 337 7.23 19.15 -11.46
N LEU A 338 6.08 18.70 -11.00
CA LEU A 338 5.97 17.66 -9.97
C LEU A 338 4.91 16.64 -10.39
N PRO A 339 5.30 15.38 -10.55
CA PRO A 339 4.35 14.29 -10.75
C PRO A 339 3.67 13.90 -9.45
N TYR A 340 2.48 13.31 -9.60
CA TYR A 340 1.71 12.73 -8.52
C TYR A 340 1.02 11.45 -9.00
N VAL A 341 1.24 10.36 -8.31
CA VAL A 341 0.58 9.08 -8.55
C VAL A 341 -0.02 8.58 -7.24
N SER A 342 -1.24 8.11 -7.29
CA SER A 342 -1.91 7.40 -6.21
C SER A 342 -2.72 6.25 -6.80
N GLU A 343 -3.31 5.43 -5.97
CA GLU A 343 -4.13 4.29 -6.41
C GLU A 343 -5.11 4.65 -7.52
N THR A 344 -5.80 5.76 -7.42
CA THR A 344 -6.89 6.13 -8.34
C THR A 344 -6.58 7.26 -9.31
N VAL A 345 -5.50 8.01 -9.11
CA VAL A 345 -5.21 9.22 -9.89
C VAL A 345 -3.73 9.39 -10.17
N SER A 346 -3.40 9.71 -11.42
CA SER A 346 -2.09 10.18 -11.84
C SER A 346 -2.18 11.52 -12.55
N TYR A 347 -1.25 12.41 -12.27
CA TYR A 347 -1.10 13.67 -12.98
C TYR A 347 0.28 14.29 -12.80
N VAL A 348 0.66 15.15 -13.71
CA VAL A 348 1.81 16.05 -13.59
C VAL A 348 1.33 17.47 -13.44
N ALA A 349 1.85 18.22 -12.49
CA ALA A 349 1.43 19.60 -12.25
C ALA A 349 2.60 20.58 -12.23
N LEU A 350 2.32 21.80 -12.71
CA LEU A 350 3.24 22.92 -12.68
C LEU A 350 2.92 23.86 -11.52
N TYR A 351 3.95 24.25 -10.77
CA TYR A 351 3.84 25.15 -9.62
C TYR A 351 4.75 26.36 -9.78
N ASP A 352 4.30 27.51 -9.36
CA ASP A 352 5.15 28.69 -9.25
C ASP A 352 6.04 28.60 -7.99
N LYS A 353 6.97 29.53 -7.84
CA LYS A 353 7.89 29.61 -6.70
C LYS A 353 7.23 29.75 -5.32
N ASN A 354 5.93 30.04 -5.26
CA ASN A 354 5.14 30.16 -4.03
C ASN A 354 4.28 28.91 -3.78
N GLY A 355 4.41 27.87 -4.60
CA GLY A 355 3.62 26.64 -4.51
C GLY A 355 2.19 26.76 -5.07
N LYS A 356 1.88 27.83 -5.80
CA LYS A 356 0.60 27.95 -6.48
C LYS A 356 0.61 27.12 -7.76
N ARG A 357 -0.33 26.19 -7.88
CA ARG A 357 -0.49 25.37 -9.09
C ARG A 357 -0.89 26.24 -10.29
N ILE A 358 -0.06 26.25 -11.34
CA ILE A 358 -0.26 26.98 -12.58
C ILE A 358 -1.09 26.15 -13.56
N LYS A 359 -0.74 24.86 -13.70
CA LYS A 359 -1.36 23.94 -14.66
C LYS A 359 -1.32 22.50 -14.13
N LYS A 360 -2.24 21.67 -14.60
CA LYS A 360 -2.34 20.25 -14.31
C LYS A 360 -2.56 19.48 -15.61
N TYR A 361 -1.87 18.35 -15.73
CA TYR A 361 -2.00 17.42 -16.84
C TYR A 361 -2.41 16.06 -16.26
N ASP A 362 -3.67 15.70 -16.43
CA ASP A 362 -4.23 14.45 -15.91
C ASP A 362 -3.85 13.25 -16.79
N GLY A 363 -3.66 12.08 -16.16
CA GLY A 363 -3.36 10.82 -16.84
C GLY A 363 -1.87 10.60 -17.13
N TYR A 364 -1.00 11.52 -16.73
CA TYR A 364 0.45 11.37 -16.83
C TYR A 364 1.02 11.02 -15.45
N TYR A 365 2.04 10.18 -15.42
CA TYR A 365 2.65 9.73 -14.16
C TYR A 365 4.03 10.32 -13.90
N ASP A 366 4.71 10.86 -14.94
CA ASP A 366 6.03 11.46 -14.82
C ASP A 366 6.30 12.46 -15.95
N GLY A 367 7.41 13.22 -15.88
CA GLY A 367 7.85 14.12 -16.93
C GLY A 367 8.86 15.16 -16.50
N THR A 368 9.33 15.93 -17.48
CA THR A 368 10.33 16.97 -17.28
C THR A 368 10.14 18.15 -18.22
N PHE A 369 10.78 19.28 -17.90
CA PHE A 369 10.97 20.35 -18.86
C PHE A 369 12.06 19.99 -19.87
N SER A 370 11.87 20.40 -21.10
CA SER A 370 12.91 20.54 -22.14
C SER A 370 13.14 22.04 -22.43
N SER A 371 14.07 22.36 -23.26
CA SER A 371 14.43 23.78 -23.57
C SER A 371 13.23 24.64 -23.97
N SER A 372 12.26 24.11 -24.71
CA SER A 372 11.07 24.81 -25.22
C SER A 372 9.77 24.04 -25.09
N SER A 373 9.75 22.90 -24.40
CA SER A 373 8.60 22.03 -24.30
C SER A 373 8.57 21.30 -22.97
N ILE A 374 7.47 20.60 -22.69
CA ILE A 374 7.33 19.68 -21.58
C ILE A 374 7.20 18.27 -22.17
N ILE A 375 7.92 17.34 -21.61
CA ILE A 375 7.81 15.93 -21.97
C ILE A 375 7.13 15.21 -20.82
N LEU A 376 6.04 14.51 -21.12
CA LEU A 376 5.23 13.80 -20.13
C LEU A 376 5.13 12.33 -20.50
N ALA A 377 5.22 11.47 -19.50
CA ALA A 377 5.04 10.03 -19.61
C ALA A 377 3.64 9.63 -19.19
N SER A 378 2.98 8.83 -20.00
CA SER A 378 1.68 8.21 -19.68
C SER A 378 1.69 6.73 -20.05
N SER A 379 0.78 5.97 -19.44
CA SER A 379 0.56 4.57 -19.79
C SER A 379 -0.93 4.33 -19.98
N ILE A 380 -1.26 3.67 -21.08
CA ILE A 380 -2.61 3.24 -21.41
C ILE A 380 -2.52 1.76 -21.78
N ASP A 381 -3.25 0.91 -21.06
CA ASP A 381 -3.18 -0.54 -21.28
C ASP A 381 -1.73 -1.06 -21.23
N ARG A 382 -0.95 -0.53 -20.28
CA ARG A 382 0.50 -0.76 -20.07
C ARG A 382 1.39 -0.49 -21.30
N ILE A 383 0.87 0.22 -22.29
CA ILE A 383 1.67 0.78 -23.37
C ILE A 383 2.10 2.18 -22.95
N THR A 384 3.40 2.39 -22.90
CA THR A 384 3.96 3.69 -22.48
C THR A 384 4.10 4.64 -23.66
N TYR A 385 3.72 5.89 -23.41
CA TYR A 385 3.78 7.00 -24.37
C TYR A 385 4.58 8.16 -23.78
N LEU A 386 5.41 8.79 -24.60
CA LEU A 386 6.00 10.08 -24.32
C LEU A 386 5.30 11.16 -25.15
N THR A 387 4.69 12.12 -24.47
CA THR A 387 3.99 13.24 -25.08
C THR A 387 4.81 14.52 -24.97
N VAL A 388 5.15 15.12 -26.11
CA VAL A 388 5.85 16.42 -26.18
C VAL A 388 4.83 17.52 -26.30
N ILE A 389 4.80 18.45 -25.34
CA ILE A 389 3.85 19.57 -25.27
C ILE A 389 4.64 20.87 -25.41
N ASN A 390 4.26 21.72 -26.37
CA ASN A 390 4.90 23.00 -26.63
C ASN A 390 4.55 24.08 -25.56
N GLU A 391 5.21 25.21 -25.63
CA GLU A 391 4.96 26.38 -24.74
C GLU A 391 3.50 26.86 -24.75
N ASN A 392 2.76 26.65 -25.84
CA ASN A 392 1.34 27.00 -25.94
C ASN A 392 0.44 25.97 -25.27
N GLY A 393 0.99 24.83 -24.86
CA GLY A 393 0.27 23.73 -24.23
C GLY A 393 -0.41 22.77 -25.22
N GLU A 394 0.04 22.76 -26.48
CA GLU A 394 -0.43 21.89 -27.55
C GLU A 394 0.50 20.67 -27.69
N VAL A 395 -0.06 19.49 -27.96
CA VAL A 395 0.71 18.28 -28.23
C VAL A 395 1.38 18.41 -29.60
N GLU A 396 2.70 18.41 -29.62
CA GLU A 396 3.50 18.45 -30.86
C GLU A 396 3.81 17.06 -31.40
N LYS A 397 4.11 16.11 -30.49
CA LYS A 397 4.54 14.77 -30.85
C LYS A 397 4.14 13.80 -29.73
N GLU A 398 3.77 12.60 -30.12
CA GLU A 398 3.61 11.46 -29.25
C GLU A 398 4.47 10.31 -29.74
N VAL A 399 5.21 9.67 -28.84
CA VAL A 399 6.10 8.56 -29.12
C VAL A 399 5.64 7.38 -28.31
N GLU A 400 5.17 6.34 -28.98
CA GLU A 400 4.81 5.07 -28.35
C GLU A 400 6.07 4.24 -28.12
N LEU A 401 6.31 3.85 -26.88
CA LEU A 401 7.47 3.01 -26.49
C LEU A 401 7.16 1.51 -26.57
N GLY A 402 5.93 1.13 -26.33
CA GLY A 402 5.50 -0.27 -26.35
C GLY A 402 4.98 -0.73 -24.99
N ARG A 403 4.58 -2.01 -24.95
CA ARG A 403 4.04 -2.65 -23.77
C ARG A 403 5.15 -3.01 -22.78
N ASP A 404 4.83 -2.88 -21.47
CA ASP A 404 5.74 -3.22 -20.37
C ASP A 404 7.08 -2.49 -20.44
N VAL A 405 7.03 -1.27 -20.95
CA VAL A 405 8.13 -0.31 -20.90
C VAL A 405 7.79 0.73 -19.87
N THR A 406 8.66 0.96 -18.89
CA THR A 406 8.55 2.05 -17.93
C THR A 406 9.62 3.10 -18.20
N VAL A 407 9.31 4.34 -17.90
CA VAL A 407 10.25 5.46 -17.99
C VAL A 407 10.15 6.30 -16.73
N HIS A 408 11.28 6.73 -16.20
CA HIS A 408 11.37 7.52 -14.98
C HIS A 408 12.72 8.25 -14.91
N GLU A 409 12.94 9.04 -13.84
CA GLU A 409 14.19 9.75 -13.59
C GLU A 409 14.58 10.67 -14.77
N PHE A 410 13.68 11.57 -15.12
CA PHE A 410 13.86 12.47 -16.24
C PHE A 410 14.80 13.63 -15.91
N THR A 411 15.72 13.92 -16.82
CA THR A 411 16.56 15.14 -16.79
C THR A 411 16.80 15.68 -18.19
N SER A 412 17.18 16.94 -18.34
CA SER A 412 17.34 17.56 -19.67
C SER A 412 18.45 18.58 -19.75
N ASN A 413 19.01 18.74 -20.94
CA ASN A 413 19.88 19.83 -21.31
C ASN A 413 19.52 20.37 -22.72
N ASP A 414 20.39 21.21 -23.28
CA ASP A 414 20.16 21.80 -24.61
C ASP A 414 20.15 20.78 -25.77
N LYS A 415 20.67 19.57 -25.56
CA LYS A 415 20.71 18.51 -26.58
C LYS A 415 19.42 17.69 -26.62
N GLY A 416 18.80 17.46 -25.46
CA GLY A 416 17.59 16.67 -25.38
C GLY A 416 17.26 16.25 -23.95
N VAL A 417 16.38 15.29 -23.84
CA VAL A 417 15.89 14.74 -22.57
C VAL A 417 16.45 13.34 -22.37
N PHE A 418 17.03 13.11 -21.21
CA PHE A 418 17.53 11.82 -20.75
C PHE A 418 16.61 11.26 -19.70
N PHE A 419 16.43 9.96 -19.68
CA PHE A 419 15.61 9.27 -18.69
C PHE A 419 16.04 7.80 -18.59
N LEU A 420 15.65 7.13 -17.50
CA LEU A 420 15.77 5.70 -17.40
C LEU A 420 14.60 5.04 -18.12
N LEU A 421 14.91 4.05 -18.94
CA LEU A 421 13.95 3.23 -19.63
C LEU A 421 14.17 1.79 -19.21
N SER A 422 13.18 1.20 -18.55
CA SER A 422 13.20 -0.20 -18.15
C SER A 422 12.30 -1.03 -19.06
N ARG A 423 12.83 -2.15 -19.52
CA ARG A 423 12.10 -3.14 -20.32
C ARG A 423 12.66 -4.53 -20.06
N LYS A 424 11.80 -5.45 -19.65
CA LYS A 424 12.16 -6.86 -19.39
C LYS A 424 13.35 -7.03 -18.45
N GLY A 425 13.40 -6.25 -17.37
CA GLY A 425 14.49 -6.28 -16.40
C GLY A 425 15.80 -5.66 -16.87
N GLU A 426 15.84 -5.12 -18.07
CA GLU A 426 16.96 -4.31 -18.54
C GLU A 426 16.62 -2.84 -18.43
N GLU A 427 17.31 -2.15 -17.55
CA GLU A 427 17.25 -0.71 -17.43
C GLU A 427 18.40 -0.08 -18.22
N LYS A 428 18.08 0.92 -19.04
CA LYS A 428 19.02 1.66 -19.87
C LYS A 428 18.75 3.15 -19.78
N ILE A 429 19.80 3.94 -19.93
CA ILE A 429 19.65 5.37 -20.14
C ILE A 429 19.16 5.59 -21.57
N ALA A 430 18.01 6.24 -21.70
CA ALA A 430 17.43 6.64 -22.97
C ALA A 430 17.63 8.15 -23.19
N TYR A 431 17.60 8.54 -24.45
CA TYR A 431 17.79 9.91 -24.87
C TYR A 431 16.82 10.27 -26.00
N LEU A 432 16.03 11.31 -25.77
CA LEU A 432 15.06 11.85 -26.75
C LEU A 432 15.51 13.22 -27.23
N ASP A 433 15.66 13.37 -28.53
CA ASP A 433 15.93 14.64 -29.21
C ASP A 433 14.97 14.89 -30.40
N ASN A 434 15.24 15.93 -31.19
CA ASN A 434 14.45 16.23 -32.39
C ASN A 434 14.55 15.14 -33.47
N GLY A 435 15.61 14.33 -33.47
CA GLY A 435 15.86 13.27 -34.44
C GLY A 435 15.19 11.95 -34.11
N GLY A 436 14.88 11.69 -32.83
CA GLY A 436 14.29 10.44 -32.42
C GLY A 436 14.58 10.04 -30.97
N LEU A 437 14.28 8.80 -30.66
CA LEU A 437 14.57 8.15 -29.40
C LEU A 437 15.73 7.19 -29.56
N TYR A 438 16.68 7.25 -28.67
CA TYR A 438 17.91 6.47 -28.68
C TYR A 438 18.16 5.83 -27.33
N LEU A 439 18.93 4.75 -27.31
CA LEU A 439 19.47 4.11 -26.11
C LEU A 439 20.97 4.34 -26.04
N LEU A 440 21.48 4.57 -24.84
CA LEU A 440 22.91 4.54 -24.55
C LEU A 440 23.30 3.09 -24.22
N ASP A 441 24.23 2.52 -25.01
CA ASP A 441 24.69 1.14 -24.81
C ASP A 441 25.70 1.09 -23.66
N THR A 442 25.21 1.20 -22.44
CA THR A 442 25.98 1.07 -21.21
C THR A 442 26.26 -0.41 -20.90
N PRO A 443 27.30 -0.72 -20.10
CA PRO A 443 27.57 -2.11 -19.71
C PRO A 443 26.36 -2.77 -19.06
N SER A 444 25.99 -3.97 -19.52
CA SER A 444 24.86 -4.73 -18.96
C SER A 444 25.09 -5.23 -17.52
N SER A 445 26.34 -5.12 -17.04
CA SER A 445 26.74 -5.49 -15.67
C SER A 445 26.34 -4.47 -14.61
N ILE A 446 25.86 -3.28 -15.00
CA ILE A 446 25.46 -2.22 -14.05
C ILE A 446 23.95 -2.00 -14.09
N ALA A 447 23.40 -1.72 -12.94
CA ALA A 447 22.05 -1.21 -12.75
C ALA A 447 22.13 0.28 -12.39
N PHE A 448 21.16 1.05 -12.84
CA PHE A 448 21.07 2.49 -12.62
C PHE A 448 19.93 2.79 -11.64
N SER A 449 20.07 3.93 -10.95
CA SER A 449 18.95 4.60 -10.30
C SER A 449 19.22 6.08 -10.29
N SER A 450 18.31 6.92 -10.51
CA SER A 450 18.43 8.37 -10.50
C SER A 450 19.37 8.97 -11.55
N LEU A 451 18.91 9.99 -12.22
CA LEU A 451 19.66 10.77 -13.20
C LEU A 451 19.61 12.25 -12.85
N SER A 452 20.71 12.94 -13.09
CA SER A 452 20.75 14.41 -13.12
C SER A 452 21.73 14.90 -14.18
N ILE A 453 21.56 16.11 -14.67
CA ILE A 453 22.48 16.67 -15.66
C ILE A 453 22.89 18.09 -15.28
N ASP A 454 24.21 18.36 -15.35
CA ASP A 454 24.78 19.69 -15.24
C ASP A 454 25.62 19.97 -16.49
N GLY A 455 25.14 20.89 -17.30
CA GLY A 455 25.72 21.17 -18.63
C GLY A 455 25.73 19.91 -19.50
N ASN A 456 26.94 19.39 -19.78
CA ASN A 456 27.13 18.19 -20.59
C ASN A 456 27.44 16.92 -19.77
N ILE A 457 27.38 16.98 -18.44
CA ILE A 457 27.69 15.85 -17.57
C ILE A 457 26.37 15.29 -17.05
N LEU A 458 26.03 14.09 -17.51
CA LEU A 458 24.92 13.29 -16.99
C LEU A 458 25.47 12.46 -15.83
N SER A 459 25.02 12.73 -14.63
CA SER A 459 25.36 12.02 -13.39
C SER A 459 24.28 11.04 -13.03
N PHE A 460 24.67 9.89 -12.43
CA PHE A 460 23.72 8.85 -12.01
C PHE A 460 24.25 8.05 -10.83
N SER A 461 23.35 7.36 -10.14
CA SER A 461 23.69 6.32 -9.18
C SER A 461 23.75 4.98 -9.88
N TYR A 462 24.69 4.12 -9.47
CA TYR A 462 24.78 2.78 -10.03
C TYR A 462 25.20 1.73 -9.01
N LEU A 463 24.84 0.49 -9.29
CA LEU A 463 25.34 -0.72 -8.63
C LEU A 463 25.75 -1.78 -9.64
N ASP A 464 26.72 -2.61 -9.27
CA ASP A 464 27.09 -3.79 -10.05
C ASP A 464 26.07 -4.91 -9.87
N LYS A 465 25.51 -5.44 -10.95
CA LYS A 465 24.55 -6.58 -10.91
C LYS A 465 25.14 -7.86 -10.32
N ASN A 466 26.46 -8.00 -10.36
CA ASN A 466 27.19 -9.10 -9.73
C ASN A 466 27.41 -8.90 -8.22
N ARG A 467 26.91 -7.80 -7.66
CA ARG A 467 27.04 -7.41 -6.24
C ARG A 467 28.49 -7.31 -5.76
N GLU A 468 29.44 -6.91 -6.62
CA GLU A 468 30.79 -6.55 -6.18
C GLU A 468 30.81 -5.22 -5.40
N GLY A 469 29.95 -4.26 -5.79
CA GLY A 469 29.63 -3.08 -5.00
C GLY A 469 28.39 -3.32 -4.14
N LEU A 470 28.37 -2.81 -2.91
CA LEU A 470 27.35 -3.08 -1.93
C LEU A 470 26.42 -1.89 -1.67
N LEU A 471 26.92 -0.67 -1.87
CA LEU A 471 26.14 0.57 -1.74
C LEU A 471 26.16 1.35 -3.07
N PRO A 472 25.11 2.14 -3.36
CA PRO A 472 25.04 2.95 -4.57
C PRO A 472 26.28 3.85 -4.71
N LYS A 473 26.83 3.88 -5.91
CA LYS A 473 28.04 4.61 -6.29
C LYS A 473 27.73 5.66 -7.35
N TYR A 474 28.66 6.60 -7.52
CA TYR A 474 28.59 7.67 -8.51
C TYR A 474 29.06 7.20 -9.89
N GLY A 475 28.27 7.48 -10.91
CA GLY A 475 28.68 7.37 -12.30
C GLY A 475 28.36 8.65 -13.08
N GLU A 476 29.05 8.86 -14.19
CA GLU A 476 28.78 9.98 -15.09
C GLU A 476 29.04 9.63 -16.56
N ILE A 477 28.32 10.28 -17.45
CA ILE A 477 28.54 10.28 -18.89
C ILE A 477 28.72 11.74 -19.37
N ASP A 478 29.82 12.00 -20.06
CA ASP A 478 29.96 13.26 -20.80
C ASP A 478 29.17 13.14 -22.11
N THR A 479 28.07 13.86 -22.23
CA THR A 479 27.15 13.78 -23.38
C THR A 479 27.72 14.39 -24.68
N ASP A 480 28.89 15.06 -24.67
CA ASP A 480 29.60 15.50 -25.88
C ASP A 480 30.46 14.40 -26.45
N SER A 481 31.26 13.77 -25.61
CA SER A 481 32.21 12.69 -25.99
C SER A 481 31.62 11.30 -25.83
N MET A 482 30.45 11.14 -25.17
CA MET A 482 29.89 9.87 -24.76
C MET A 482 30.83 9.02 -23.89
N SER A 483 31.75 9.65 -23.19
CA SER A 483 32.70 8.98 -22.29
C SER A 483 31.99 8.63 -20.98
N LEU A 484 31.97 7.32 -20.63
CA LEU A 484 31.48 6.78 -19.39
C LEU A 484 32.59 6.75 -18.35
N ARG A 485 32.29 7.24 -17.16
CA ARG A 485 33.20 7.21 -16.00
C ARG A 485 32.46 6.70 -14.77
N LEU A 486 33.07 5.79 -14.05
CA LEU A 486 32.51 5.17 -12.86
C LEU A 486 33.43 5.37 -11.64
N SER A 487 32.85 5.56 -10.48
CA SER A 487 33.54 5.64 -9.20
C SER A 487 33.50 4.29 -8.49
N GLY A 488 34.64 3.75 -8.12
CA GLY A 488 34.75 2.57 -7.27
C GLY A 488 34.54 2.86 -5.77
N VAL A 489 34.29 4.11 -5.39
CA VAL A 489 34.23 4.54 -3.97
C VAL A 489 32.82 4.39 -3.41
N GLU A 490 32.72 3.77 -2.23
CA GLU A 490 31.45 3.64 -1.50
C GLU A 490 31.42 4.63 -0.33
N TYR A 491 30.33 5.39 -0.27
CA TYR A 491 30.02 6.29 0.84
C TYR A 491 29.00 5.67 1.78
N ASN A 492 29.09 5.99 3.08
CA ASN A 492 28.10 5.59 4.05
C ASN A 492 26.73 6.19 3.68
N GLY A 493 25.69 5.35 3.60
CA GLY A 493 24.39 5.73 3.07
C GLY A 493 24.25 5.70 1.55
N GLY A 494 25.33 5.35 0.82
CA GLY A 494 25.37 5.32 -0.64
C GLY A 494 25.34 6.71 -1.29
N VAL A 495 25.48 6.74 -2.61
CA VAL A 495 25.37 7.96 -3.42
C VAL A 495 24.06 7.86 -4.22
N ASN A 496 22.97 8.41 -3.69
CA ASN A 496 21.65 8.42 -4.34
C ASN A 496 21.36 9.84 -4.84
N TYR A 497 20.67 9.97 -5.97
CA TYR A 497 20.33 11.27 -6.60
C TYR A 497 21.51 12.23 -6.71
N PRO A 498 22.64 11.82 -7.32
CA PRO A 498 23.83 12.65 -7.37
C PRO A 498 23.63 13.85 -8.29
N VAL A 499 24.02 15.04 -7.82
CA VAL A 499 24.02 16.29 -8.58
C VAL A 499 25.40 16.90 -8.52
N ARG A 500 25.99 17.16 -9.69
CA ARG A 500 27.31 17.79 -9.79
C ARG A 500 27.17 19.32 -9.86
N ASP A 501 27.96 20.02 -9.06
CA ASP A 501 28.13 21.47 -9.16
C ASP A 501 29.62 21.81 -9.06
N ARG A 502 30.20 22.26 -10.15
CA ARG A 502 31.61 22.69 -10.27
C ARG A 502 32.59 21.61 -9.78
N GLY A 503 33.15 21.74 -8.59
CA GLY A 503 34.12 20.81 -8.01
C GLY A 503 33.55 19.93 -6.91
N SER A 504 32.25 19.93 -6.73
CA SER A 504 31.53 19.18 -5.70
C SER A 504 30.45 18.28 -6.32
N VAL A 505 30.12 17.21 -5.60
CA VAL A 505 28.95 16.38 -5.89
C VAL A 505 28.09 16.33 -4.64
N TYR A 506 26.81 16.63 -4.81
CA TYR A 506 25.78 16.53 -3.79
C TYR A 506 24.97 15.27 -4.04
N PHE A 507 24.53 14.59 -2.99
CA PHE A 507 23.77 13.36 -3.10
C PHE A 507 22.97 13.10 -1.83
N VAL A 508 21.99 12.21 -1.91
CA VAL A 508 21.28 11.71 -0.74
C VAL A 508 22.02 10.51 -0.19
N SER A 509 22.38 10.57 1.09
CA SER A 509 22.83 9.42 1.87
C SER A 509 21.63 8.81 2.58
N GLN A 510 21.33 7.53 2.31
CA GLN A 510 20.24 6.80 2.93
C GLN A 510 20.79 5.93 4.06
N PHE A 511 20.62 6.36 5.28
CA PHE A 511 20.95 5.61 6.48
C PHE A 511 19.78 4.67 6.89
N PHE A 512 19.98 3.89 7.95
CA PHE A 512 18.99 2.91 8.37
C PHE A 512 17.63 3.51 8.72
N ASP A 513 17.57 4.61 9.47
CA ASP A 513 16.35 5.21 10.01
C ASP A 513 16.06 6.63 9.50
N HIS A 514 16.97 7.19 8.70
CA HIS A 514 16.84 8.53 8.13
C HIS A 514 17.63 8.66 6.83
N SER A 515 17.45 9.75 6.15
CA SER A 515 18.29 10.20 5.06
C SER A 515 18.79 11.62 5.31
N ALA A 516 19.87 11.99 4.65
CA ALA A 516 20.43 13.33 4.69
C ALA A 516 20.98 13.71 3.31
N ILE A 517 20.97 14.99 2.99
CA ILE A 517 21.69 15.47 1.82
C ILE A 517 23.15 15.67 2.21
N SER A 518 24.01 15.07 1.43
CA SER A 518 25.45 14.98 1.66
C SER A 518 26.22 15.62 0.52
N LYS A 519 27.51 15.88 0.79
CA LYS A 519 28.42 16.49 -0.16
C LYS A 519 29.78 15.81 -0.14
N CYS A 520 30.43 15.73 -1.28
CA CYS A 520 31.85 15.40 -1.38
C CYS A 520 32.54 16.24 -2.44
N ARG A 521 33.91 16.26 -2.42
CA ARG A 521 34.66 16.82 -3.54
C ARG A 521 34.64 15.82 -4.69
N TYR A 522 34.49 16.32 -5.90
CA TYR A 522 34.52 15.48 -7.11
C TYR A 522 35.78 14.61 -7.19
N GLU A 523 36.93 15.18 -6.86
CA GLU A 523 38.22 14.45 -6.88
C GLU A 523 38.26 13.25 -5.93
N SER A 524 37.45 13.28 -4.84
CA SER A 524 37.41 12.19 -3.87
C SER A 524 36.65 10.97 -4.39
N LEU A 525 35.83 11.11 -5.41
CA LEU A 525 35.11 10.02 -6.07
C LEU A 525 36.01 9.09 -6.87
N LYS A 526 37.21 9.59 -7.30
CA LYS A 526 38.19 8.80 -8.06
C LYS A 526 37.56 8.10 -9.27
N VAL A 527 36.82 8.87 -10.07
CA VAL A 527 36.15 8.31 -11.24
C VAL A 527 37.19 7.83 -12.27
N GLU A 528 36.96 6.63 -12.81
CA GLU A 528 37.81 6.00 -13.82
C GLU A 528 37.09 5.95 -15.16
N ASP A 529 37.84 6.06 -16.26
CA ASP A 529 37.27 6.03 -17.61
C ASP A 529 36.99 4.57 -18.02
N GLU A 530 35.75 4.24 -18.30
CA GLU A 530 35.27 2.93 -18.75
C GLU A 530 35.16 2.85 -20.27
N GLY A 531 35.40 3.96 -20.97
CA GLY A 531 35.36 4.05 -22.43
C GLY A 531 34.19 4.86 -22.97
N VAL A 532 33.89 4.68 -24.23
CA VAL A 532 32.87 5.45 -24.95
C VAL A 532 31.59 4.60 -25.09
N VAL A 533 30.47 5.17 -24.63
CA VAL A 533 29.13 4.58 -24.81
C VAL A 533 28.66 4.82 -26.24
N THR A 534 28.23 3.80 -26.92
CA THR A 534 27.58 3.94 -28.23
C THR A 534 26.12 4.31 -28.09
N VAL A 535 25.57 4.95 -29.12
CA VAL A 535 24.18 5.38 -29.16
C VAL A 535 23.48 4.60 -30.26
N SER A 536 22.41 3.88 -29.91
CA SER A 536 21.61 3.10 -30.84
C SER A 536 20.17 3.63 -30.89
N PRO A 537 19.50 3.64 -32.07
CA PRO A 537 18.09 3.98 -32.16
C PRO A 537 17.24 3.04 -31.31
N TYR A 538 16.26 3.59 -30.59
CA TYR A 538 15.27 2.77 -29.91
C TYR A 538 14.38 2.07 -30.95
N ILE A 539 14.24 0.76 -30.80
CA ILE A 539 13.37 -0.06 -31.64
C ILE A 539 12.24 -0.60 -30.74
N LYS A 540 11.01 -0.14 -31.02
CA LYS A 540 9.81 -0.66 -30.35
C LYS A 540 9.65 -2.14 -30.72
N GLU A 541 9.45 -2.98 -29.71
CA GLU A 541 9.09 -4.39 -29.93
C GLU A 541 7.63 -4.53 -30.32
N GLU A 542 7.32 -5.55 -31.11
CA GLU A 542 5.93 -5.92 -31.38
C GLU A 542 5.33 -6.57 -30.12
N ASP A 543 4.06 -6.27 -29.88
CA ASP A 543 3.30 -6.90 -28.79
C ASP A 543 3.13 -8.40 -29.07
N GLN A 544 3.81 -9.22 -28.28
CA GLN A 544 3.82 -10.68 -28.43
C GLN A 544 2.47 -11.35 -28.11
N TYR A 545 1.59 -10.63 -27.39
CA TYR A 545 0.28 -11.15 -26.98
C TYR A 545 -0.85 -10.77 -27.93
N LYS A 546 -0.56 -9.97 -28.95
CA LYS A 546 -1.55 -9.47 -29.91
C LYS A 546 -2.39 -10.57 -30.56
N ASP A 547 -1.76 -11.70 -30.87
CA ASP A 547 -2.39 -12.82 -31.58
C ASP A 547 -2.97 -13.88 -30.64
N VAL A 548 -2.96 -13.67 -29.30
CA VAL A 548 -3.58 -14.59 -28.37
C VAL A 548 -5.10 -14.45 -28.45
N ASP A 549 -5.76 -15.48 -28.90
CA ASP A 549 -7.23 -15.53 -29.04
C ASP A 549 -7.88 -16.00 -27.74
N ILE A 550 -8.38 -15.05 -26.94
CA ILE A 550 -9.22 -15.35 -25.77
C ILE A 550 -10.69 -15.14 -26.09
N ALA A 551 -11.02 -14.33 -27.11
CA ALA A 551 -12.38 -13.92 -27.41
C ALA A 551 -13.24 -15.12 -27.85
N SER A 552 -12.67 -16.12 -28.55
CA SER A 552 -13.37 -17.33 -28.97
C SER A 552 -13.82 -18.24 -27.82
N PHE A 553 -13.23 -18.08 -26.63
CA PHE A 553 -13.47 -18.89 -25.43
C PHE A 553 -14.10 -18.11 -24.30
N SER A 554 -14.26 -16.80 -24.47
CA SER A 554 -14.81 -15.93 -23.43
C SER A 554 -16.34 -15.99 -23.37
N TYR A 555 -16.86 -15.71 -22.19
CA TYR A 555 -18.28 -15.57 -21.94
C TYR A 555 -18.56 -14.47 -20.90
N LYS A 556 -19.80 -13.97 -20.82
CA LYS A 556 -20.17 -12.91 -19.90
C LYS A 556 -20.01 -13.34 -18.45
N TYR A 557 -19.37 -12.50 -17.64
CA TYR A 557 -19.21 -12.73 -16.22
C TYR A 557 -20.56 -12.71 -15.49
N ASN A 558 -20.75 -13.68 -14.59
CA ASN A 558 -21.87 -13.74 -13.68
C ASN A 558 -21.34 -13.69 -12.23
N PRO A 559 -21.57 -12.63 -11.45
CA PRO A 559 -21.10 -12.50 -10.08
C PRO A 559 -21.45 -13.69 -9.19
N LEU A 560 -22.66 -14.24 -9.33
CA LEU A 560 -23.09 -15.39 -8.54
C LEU A 560 -22.23 -16.66 -8.79
N SER A 561 -21.48 -16.70 -9.90
CA SER A 561 -20.59 -17.84 -10.20
C SER A 561 -19.39 -17.92 -9.27
N THR A 562 -19.00 -16.82 -8.63
CA THR A 562 -17.90 -16.75 -7.66
C THR A 562 -18.37 -16.61 -6.21
N MET A 563 -19.58 -16.08 -5.99
CA MET A 563 -20.20 -15.97 -4.67
C MET A 563 -20.68 -17.31 -4.07
N ASN A 564 -20.49 -18.42 -4.73
CA ASN A 564 -20.80 -19.75 -4.20
C ASN A 564 -19.79 -20.24 -3.15
N LYS A 565 -18.66 -19.55 -3.02
CA LYS A 565 -17.67 -19.73 -1.98
C LYS A 565 -17.79 -18.60 -0.98
N GLY A 566 -17.40 -18.83 0.27
CA GLY A 566 -17.47 -17.80 1.29
C GLY A 566 -16.87 -18.24 2.61
N ALA A 567 -16.87 -17.33 3.57
CA ALA A 567 -16.33 -17.49 4.90
C ALA A 567 -17.46 -17.62 5.94
N LEU A 568 -17.40 -18.63 6.78
CA LEU A 568 -18.21 -18.71 7.99
C LEU A 568 -17.37 -18.21 9.16
N ILE A 569 -17.82 -17.15 9.82
CA ILE A 569 -17.14 -16.57 10.97
C ILE A 569 -17.93 -16.85 12.24
N PRO A 570 -17.29 -17.41 13.32
CA PRO A 570 -17.98 -17.71 14.58
C PRO A 570 -18.20 -16.45 15.44
N ILE A 571 -18.54 -15.34 14.80
CA ILE A 571 -18.86 -14.06 15.43
C ILE A 571 -20.05 -13.48 14.68
N SER A 572 -21.04 -12.99 15.40
CA SER A 572 -22.16 -12.25 14.82
C SER A 572 -22.14 -10.81 15.33
N PHE A 573 -21.96 -9.88 14.43
CA PHE A 573 -22.18 -8.46 14.71
C PHE A 573 -23.57 -8.10 14.22
N THR A 574 -24.46 -7.77 15.14
CA THR A 574 -25.78 -7.27 14.76
C THR A 574 -25.77 -5.75 14.79
N THR A 575 -25.99 -5.18 13.64
CA THR A 575 -26.22 -3.74 13.49
C THR A 575 -27.63 -3.54 12.94
N SER A 576 -28.36 -2.59 13.49
CA SER A 576 -29.59 -2.04 12.93
C SER A 576 -29.37 -0.54 12.80
N LYS A 577 -29.84 0.06 11.71
CA LYS A 577 -29.81 1.52 11.52
C LYS A 577 -30.86 2.26 12.32
N PHE A 578 -31.96 1.61 12.58
CA PHE A 578 -33.17 2.27 13.06
C PHE A 578 -33.63 1.83 14.45
N TYR A 579 -33.00 0.80 15.03
CA TYR A 579 -33.25 0.45 16.43
C TYR A 579 -32.02 -0.14 17.10
N SER A 580 -31.87 0.07 18.39
CA SER A 580 -30.73 -0.41 19.15
C SER A 580 -30.84 -1.93 19.40
N LEU A 581 -29.86 -2.66 18.91
CA LEU A 581 -29.65 -4.08 19.20
C LEU A 581 -28.42 -4.23 20.12
N PRO A 582 -28.58 -4.93 21.26
CA PRO A 582 -27.41 -5.31 22.06
C PRO A 582 -26.49 -6.28 21.32
N PRO A 583 -25.24 -6.42 21.78
CA PRO A 583 -24.32 -7.41 21.22
C PRO A 583 -24.90 -8.81 21.19
N SER A 584 -24.71 -9.51 20.08
CA SER A 584 -25.12 -10.90 19.90
C SER A 584 -23.94 -11.85 19.80
N VAL A 585 -24.14 -13.09 20.23
CA VAL A 585 -23.21 -14.20 20.01
C VAL A 585 -23.80 -15.10 18.93
N GLY A 586 -23.00 -15.41 17.88
CA GLY A 586 -23.53 -16.20 16.78
C GLY A 586 -22.51 -16.44 15.68
N VAL A 587 -23.03 -16.68 14.48
CA VAL A 587 -22.22 -16.93 13.28
C VAL A 587 -22.64 -16.01 12.14
N SER A 588 -21.66 -15.62 11.34
CA SER A 588 -21.87 -14.85 10.12
C SER A 588 -21.29 -15.60 8.93
N TYR A 589 -22.03 -15.64 7.83
CA TYR A 589 -21.54 -16.12 6.54
C TYR A 589 -21.33 -14.91 5.63
N ILE A 590 -20.14 -14.80 5.10
CA ILE A 590 -19.72 -13.69 4.23
C ILE A 590 -19.29 -14.24 2.88
N THR A 591 -19.74 -13.64 1.82
CA THR A 591 -19.24 -13.87 0.48
C THR A 591 -19.32 -12.60 -0.35
N GLU A 592 -18.47 -12.52 -1.35
CA GLU A 592 -18.46 -11.45 -2.34
C GLU A 592 -18.15 -12.04 -3.72
N ASP A 593 -18.38 -11.30 -4.77
CA ASP A 593 -17.95 -11.73 -6.09
C ASP A 593 -16.46 -11.43 -6.31
N ALA A 594 -15.85 -12.10 -7.27
CA ALA A 594 -14.41 -11.96 -7.50
C ALA A 594 -13.98 -10.54 -7.91
N THR A 595 -14.92 -9.70 -8.35
CA THR A 595 -14.65 -8.31 -8.76
C THR A 595 -14.99 -7.29 -7.67
N GLU A 596 -15.28 -7.76 -6.45
CA GLU A 596 -15.59 -6.94 -5.27
C GLU A 596 -16.77 -5.98 -5.44
N THR A 597 -17.59 -6.20 -6.48
CA THR A 597 -18.75 -5.34 -6.77
C THR A 597 -20.02 -5.79 -6.07
N HIS A 598 -20.09 -7.06 -5.63
CA HIS A 598 -21.23 -7.65 -4.94
C HIS A 598 -20.78 -8.28 -3.63
N TYR A 599 -21.44 -7.94 -2.56
CA TYR A 599 -21.16 -8.46 -1.23
C TYR A 599 -22.43 -9.00 -0.57
N LEU A 600 -22.37 -10.16 0.07
CA LEU A 600 -23.46 -10.76 0.81
C LEU A 600 -22.99 -11.19 2.21
N LEU A 601 -23.72 -10.76 3.22
CA LEU A 601 -23.56 -11.17 4.61
C LEU A 601 -24.86 -11.79 5.11
N GLY A 602 -24.82 -13.03 5.59
CA GLY A 602 -25.88 -13.66 6.35
C GLY A 602 -25.46 -13.84 7.81
N LYS A 603 -26.33 -13.64 8.77
CA LYS A 603 -26.01 -13.77 10.18
C LYS A 603 -27.13 -14.42 10.99
N VAL A 604 -26.69 -15.22 11.98
CA VAL A 604 -27.58 -15.82 12.98
C VAL A 604 -26.94 -15.64 14.35
N GLY A 605 -27.61 -15.04 15.28
CA GLY A 605 -27.08 -14.76 16.59
C GLY A 605 -28.13 -14.83 17.70
N TYR A 606 -27.64 -14.92 18.93
CA TYR A 606 -28.45 -14.86 20.16
C TYR A 606 -28.01 -13.64 20.96
N VAL A 607 -28.99 -12.85 21.41
CA VAL A 607 -28.81 -11.68 22.26
C VAL A 607 -29.08 -12.06 23.71
N PRO A 608 -28.06 -12.28 24.54
CA PRO A 608 -28.27 -12.73 25.93
C PRO A 608 -29.09 -11.75 26.79
N GLU A 609 -28.90 -10.45 26.59
CA GLU A 609 -29.59 -9.41 27.35
C GLU A 609 -31.14 -9.41 27.17
N ARG A 610 -31.61 -9.93 26.03
CA ARG A 610 -33.04 -9.92 25.67
C ARG A 610 -33.62 -11.31 25.50
N ASP A 611 -32.81 -12.35 25.71
CA ASP A 611 -33.21 -13.76 25.47
C ASP A 611 -33.86 -13.90 24.07
N SER A 612 -33.21 -13.36 23.04
CA SER A 612 -33.78 -13.29 21.70
C SER A 612 -32.82 -13.86 20.66
N LEU A 613 -33.39 -14.46 19.60
CA LEU A 613 -32.70 -14.90 18.41
C LEU A 613 -32.71 -13.77 17.39
N VAL A 614 -31.56 -13.49 16.79
CA VAL A 614 -31.39 -12.51 15.70
C VAL A 614 -31.02 -13.20 14.41
N LEU A 615 -31.73 -12.85 13.34
CA LEU A 615 -31.44 -13.23 11.97
C LEU A 615 -31.15 -11.95 11.17
N GLY A 616 -30.11 -11.96 10.32
CA GLY A 616 -29.80 -10.83 9.48
C GLY A 616 -29.30 -11.25 8.12
N ALA A 617 -29.54 -10.42 7.15
CA ALA A 617 -28.98 -10.50 5.81
C ALA A 617 -28.66 -9.08 5.35
N TYR A 618 -27.50 -8.91 4.73
CA TYR A 618 -27.09 -7.67 4.09
C TYR A 618 -26.55 -8.02 2.70
N TYR A 619 -26.95 -7.25 1.73
CA TYR A 619 -26.45 -7.35 0.37
C TYR A 619 -26.12 -5.96 -0.13
N SER A 620 -24.93 -5.81 -0.75
CA SER A 620 -24.58 -4.59 -1.48
C SER A 620 -24.11 -4.93 -2.89
N ALA A 621 -24.36 -3.99 -3.78
CA ALA A 621 -23.90 -4.05 -5.15
C ALA A 621 -23.53 -2.65 -5.60
N SER A 622 -22.25 -2.40 -5.80
CA SER A 622 -21.70 -1.07 -6.09
C SER A 622 -22.20 -0.04 -5.07
N ILE A 623 -23.04 0.92 -5.50
CA ILE A 623 -23.56 2.00 -4.65
C ILE A 623 -24.84 1.62 -3.88
N PHE A 624 -25.44 0.46 -4.17
CA PHE A 624 -26.70 0.05 -3.57
C PHE A 624 -26.48 -0.92 -2.43
N SER A 625 -27.30 -0.79 -1.38
CA SER A 625 -27.36 -1.74 -0.30
C SER A 625 -28.82 -2.11 0.02
N PHE A 626 -28.98 -3.34 0.50
CA PHE A 626 -30.22 -3.85 1.01
C PHE A 626 -29.93 -4.64 2.29
N SER A 627 -30.71 -4.44 3.35
CA SER A 627 -30.58 -5.22 4.57
C SER A 627 -31.92 -5.69 5.11
N PHE A 628 -31.82 -6.81 5.84
CA PHE A 628 -32.87 -7.32 6.67
C PHE A 628 -32.31 -7.68 8.03
N THR A 629 -32.96 -7.26 9.11
CA THR A 629 -32.64 -7.70 10.46
C THR A 629 -33.95 -8.05 11.18
N GLY A 630 -33.99 -9.24 11.76
CA GLY A 630 -35.13 -9.71 12.54
C GLY A 630 -34.70 -10.18 13.91
N GLU A 631 -35.37 -9.75 14.97
CA GLU A 631 -35.18 -10.17 16.36
C GLU A 631 -36.46 -10.85 16.86
N ILE A 632 -36.32 -12.06 17.38
CA ILE A 632 -37.46 -12.92 17.78
C ILE A 632 -37.21 -13.43 19.19
N ASN A 633 -38.22 -13.22 20.04
CA ASN A 633 -38.35 -13.76 21.41
C ASN A 633 -39.79 -14.22 21.63
N PRO A 634 -40.12 -15.16 22.50
CA PRO A 634 -41.51 -15.58 22.79
C PRO A 634 -42.47 -14.46 23.14
N GLY A 635 -41.95 -13.31 23.62
CA GLY A 635 -42.77 -12.15 24.02
C GLY A 635 -42.82 -11.00 23.03
N PHE A 636 -41.92 -10.96 22.04
CA PHE A 636 -41.85 -9.90 21.04
C PHE A 636 -41.19 -10.35 19.74
N TYR A 637 -41.48 -9.63 18.67
CA TYR A 637 -40.74 -9.71 17.44
C TYR A 637 -40.51 -8.30 16.86
N ASN A 638 -39.27 -8.03 16.53
CA ASN A 638 -38.86 -6.80 15.87
C ASN A 638 -38.23 -7.16 14.52
N TRP A 639 -38.41 -6.34 13.54
CA TRP A 639 -37.72 -6.50 12.27
C TRP A 639 -37.56 -5.18 11.53
N GLU A 640 -36.55 -5.14 10.71
CA GLU A 640 -36.22 -4.04 9.85
C GLU A 640 -35.91 -4.56 8.45
N ILE A 641 -36.37 -3.86 7.44
CA ILE A 641 -35.98 -4.05 6.06
C ILE A 641 -35.62 -2.68 5.53
N ASP A 642 -34.44 -2.51 5.05
CA ASP A 642 -34.02 -1.24 4.49
C ASP A 642 -33.29 -1.42 3.15
N GLY A 643 -33.26 -0.33 2.36
CA GLY A 643 -32.51 -0.22 1.15
C GLY A 643 -31.97 1.18 1.01
N GLY A 644 -30.74 1.32 0.55
CA GLY A 644 -30.05 2.58 0.48
C GLY A 644 -29.10 2.72 -0.70
N VAL A 645 -28.64 3.95 -0.84
CA VAL A 645 -27.61 4.35 -1.79
C VAL A 645 -26.48 5.00 -0.99
N SER A 646 -25.26 4.58 -1.24
CA SER A 646 -24.06 5.20 -0.68
C SER A 646 -23.12 5.60 -1.82
N LEU A 647 -22.66 6.85 -1.80
CA LEU A 647 -21.73 7.40 -2.76
C LEU A 647 -20.55 7.99 -2.00
N SER A 648 -19.36 7.69 -2.45
CA SER A 648 -18.11 8.27 -1.92
C SER A 648 -17.35 8.92 -3.06
N PHE A 649 -16.98 10.18 -2.86
CA PHE A 649 -16.25 10.97 -3.85
C PHE A 649 -14.94 11.45 -3.25
N PRO A 650 -13.79 10.87 -3.62
CA PRO A 650 -12.51 11.45 -3.28
C PRO A 650 -12.36 12.82 -3.98
N LEU A 651 -12.09 13.86 -3.21
CA LEU A 651 -11.94 15.24 -3.71
C LEU A 651 -10.50 15.62 -3.97
N SER A 652 -9.59 15.05 -3.20
CA SER A 652 -8.16 15.30 -3.33
C SER A 652 -7.37 14.06 -2.97
N HIS A 653 -6.12 14.06 -3.40
CA HIS A 653 -5.17 12.98 -3.15
C HIS A 653 -4.67 12.91 -1.71
N SER A 654 -5.09 13.86 -0.89
CA SER A 654 -4.67 13.96 0.51
C SER A 654 -5.67 13.36 1.50
N GLY A 655 -6.56 12.46 1.05
CA GLY A 655 -7.55 11.81 1.90
C GLY A 655 -8.83 12.62 2.12
N GLU A 656 -9.11 13.61 1.28
CA GLU A 656 -10.39 14.33 1.32
C GLU A 656 -11.48 13.52 0.62
N VAL A 657 -12.55 13.23 1.34
CA VAL A 657 -13.67 12.42 0.86
C VAL A 657 -15.00 13.09 1.19
N ILE A 658 -15.91 13.14 0.22
CA ILE A 658 -17.32 13.41 0.47
C ILE A 658 -18.10 12.11 0.37
N GLY A 659 -18.83 11.78 1.43
CA GLY A 659 -19.77 10.66 1.46
C GLY A 659 -21.21 11.14 1.50
N ILE A 660 -22.08 10.51 0.72
CA ILE A 660 -23.52 10.72 0.73
C ILE A 660 -24.19 9.37 0.90
N GLU A 661 -25.02 9.23 1.91
CA GLU A 661 -25.81 8.02 2.13
C GLU A 661 -27.28 8.39 2.31
N ASP A 662 -28.17 7.74 1.57
CA ASP A 662 -29.62 7.81 1.76
C ASP A 662 -30.17 6.40 1.90
N THR A 663 -30.86 6.12 2.99
CA THR A 663 -31.44 4.82 3.30
C THR A 663 -32.88 4.98 3.72
N VAL A 664 -33.77 4.17 3.15
CA VAL A 664 -35.16 4.10 3.52
C VAL A 664 -35.46 2.74 4.12
N GLY A 665 -35.98 2.72 5.34
CA GLY A 665 -36.30 1.51 6.09
C GLY A 665 -37.74 1.39 6.51
N LEU A 666 -38.26 0.17 6.46
CA LEU A 666 -39.53 -0.21 7.09
C LEU A 666 -39.21 -1.00 8.36
N VAL A 667 -39.57 -0.44 9.50
CA VAL A 667 -39.28 -1.02 10.81
C VAL A 667 -40.56 -1.44 11.47
N SER A 668 -40.58 -2.59 12.12
CA SER A 668 -41.66 -3.08 12.95
C SER A 668 -41.13 -3.38 14.36
N LEU A 669 -41.61 -2.66 15.33
CA LEU A 669 -41.31 -2.89 16.76
C LEU A 669 -42.57 -3.31 17.48
N ASN A 670 -42.60 -4.54 17.98
CA ASN A 670 -43.74 -5.12 18.65
C ASN A 670 -45.06 -4.99 17.85
N GLY A 671 -44.99 -5.13 16.54
CA GLY A 671 -46.14 -5.03 15.65
C GLY A 671 -46.50 -3.61 15.21
N SER A 672 -45.96 -2.58 15.80
CA SER A 672 -46.06 -1.19 15.29
C SER A 672 -45.12 -0.98 14.13
N ARG A 673 -45.61 -0.50 12.99
CA ARG A 673 -44.81 -0.32 11.78
C ARG A 673 -44.57 1.14 11.49
N SER A 674 -43.34 1.48 11.19
CA SER A 674 -42.90 2.83 10.82
C SER A 674 -42.03 2.79 9.57
N LEU A 675 -42.23 3.75 8.70
CA LEU A 675 -41.29 4.00 7.59
C LEU A 675 -40.36 5.11 8.05
N LEU A 676 -39.07 4.83 8.02
CA LEU A 676 -38.00 5.69 8.48
C LEU A 676 -37.08 6.03 7.29
N ASN A 677 -36.46 7.19 7.34
CA ASN A 677 -35.46 7.61 6.38
C ASN A 677 -34.22 8.06 7.16
N TYR A 678 -33.07 7.64 6.67
CA TYR A 678 -31.75 8.07 7.15
C TYR A 678 -31.02 8.74 5.99
N LEU A 679 -30.60 9.95 6.18
CA LEU A 679 -29.77 10.71 5.25
C LEU A 679 -28.48 11.12 5.96
N SER A 680 -27.35 10.89 5.33
CA SER A 680 -26.04 11.32 5.83
C SER A 680 -25.25 12.01 4.74
N LEU A 681 -24.62 13.11 5.08
CA LEU A 681 -23.61 13.81 4.30
C LEU A 681 -22.35 13.91 5.15
N THR A 682 -21.26 13.35 4.67
CA THR A 682 -19.98 13.32 5.36
C THR A 682 -18.94 14.05 4.51
N TYR A 683 -18.15 14.89 5.14
CA TYR A 683 -16.90 15.38 4.59
C TYR A 683 -15.78 15.03 5.56
N GLU A 684 -14.76 14.39 5.05
CA GLU A 684 -13.58 14.00 5.82
C GLU A 684 -12.30 14.45 5.11
N ASN A 685 -11.38 15.00 5.86
CA ASN A 685 -10.00 15.26 5.46
C ASN A 685 -9.12 14.75 6.60
N VAL A 686 -8.90 13.45 6.60
CA VAL A 686 -8.16 12.77 7.65
C VAL A 686 -6.96 12.06 7.02
N ARG A 687 -5.78 12.37 7.52
CA ARG A 687 -4.54 11.75 7.09
C ARG A 687 -3.94 10.97 8.25
N GLN A 688 -3.49 9.78 7.95
CA GLN A 688 -2.74 8.99 8.89
C GLN A 688 -1.26 9.05 8.53
N HIS A 689 -0.44 9.50 9.47
CA HIS A 689 1.01 9.57 9.32
C HIS A 689 1.65 8.45 10.15
N GLY A 690 2.31 7.51 9.50
CA GLY A 690 2.98 6.39 10.17
C GLY A 690 2.05 5.28 10.66
N ILE A 691 2.57 4.40 11.48
CA ILE A 691 1.83 3.25 12.02
C ILE A 691 1.11 3.65 13.30
N GLY A 692 -0.22 3.53 13.29
CA GLY A 692 -1.07 3.67 14.45
C GLY A 692 -1.88 4.96 14.54
N ARG A 693 -2.88 4.94 15.40
CA ARG A 693 -3.91 5.99 15.58
C ARG A 693 -3.38 7.32 16.12
N TYR A 694 -2.18 7.34 16.65
CA TYR A 694 -1.57 8.53 17.25
C TYR A 694 -1.07 9.55 16.23
N HIS A 695 -1.03 9.17 14.98
CA HIS A 695 -0.51 9.98 13.88
C HIS A 695 -1.60 10.51 12.95
N THR A 696 -2.83 10.60 13.44
CA THR A 696 -3.94 11.11 12.64
C THR A 696 -3.99 12.63 12.70
N LEU A 697 -3.91 13.28 11.56
CA LEU A 697 -4.17 14.70 11.38
C LEU A 697 -5.38 14.88 10.49
N GLY A 698 -6.33 15.68 10.93
CA GLY A 698 -7.41 16.02 10.05
C GLY A 698 -8.67 16.50 10.74
N TRP A 699 -9.69 16.72 9.95
CA TRP A 699 -11.00 17.10 10.44
C TRP A 699 -12.09 16.50 9.54
N GLY A 700 -13.26 16.35 10.10
CA GLY A 700 -14.42 15.85 9.38
C GLY A 700 -15.68 16.49 9.91
N VAL A 701 -16.66 16.58 9.04
CA VAL A 701 -18.03 17.02 9.36
C VAL A 701 -18.99 15.97 8.85
N LYS A 702 -19.90 15.51 9.72
CA LYS A 702 -20.99 14.62 9.36
C LYS A 702 -22.30 15.30 9.73
N ALA A 703 -23.15 15.52 8.72
CA ALA A 703 -24.54 15.92 8.91
C ALA A 703 -25.40 14.69 8.64
N GLU A 704 -26.18 14.28 9.61
CA GLU A 704 -27.11 13.14 9.46
C GLU A 704 -28.50 13.50 9.96
N ALA A 705 -29.50 12.84 9.41
CA ALA A 705 -30.90 13.00 9.84
C ALA A 705 -31.64 11.68 9.78
N ILE A 706 -32.31 11.32 10.88
CA ILE A 706 -33.25 10.22 10.93
C ILE A 706 -34.66 10.82 10.99
N ASN A 707 -35.49 10.61 9.98
CA ASN A 707 -36.82 11.19 9.89
C ASN A 707 -36.87 12.70 10.07
N LEU A 708 -35.90 13.42 9.56
CA LEU A 708 -35.74 14.88 9.69
C LEU A 708 -35.28 15.37 11.09
N ASP A 709 -34.91 14.47 12.01
CA ASP A 709 -34.22 14.83 13.22
C ASP A 709 -32.71 14.95 12.91
N PRO A 710 -32.19 16.18 12.77
CA PRO A 710 -30.83 16.39 12.31
C PRO A 710 -29.83 16.28 13.44
N THR A 711 -28.66 15.71 13.16
CA THR A 711 -27.47 15.73 14.01
C THR A 711 -26.30 16.21 13.17
N LEU A 712 -25.56 17.16 13.71
CA LEU A 712 -24.32 17.65 13.13
C LEU A 712 -23.16 17.23 14.04
N THR A 713 -22.20 16.55 13.49
CA THR A 713 -20.97 16.14 14.19
C THR A 713 -19.76 16.77 13.53
N LEU A 714 -18.91 17.37 14.33
CA LEU A 714 -17.59 17.85 13.96
C LEU A 714 -16.52 17.00 14.66
N TYR A 715 -15.56 16.54 13.90
CA TYR A 715 -14.39 15.80 14.39
C TYR A 715 -13.12 16.52 13.98
N VAL A 716 -12.16 16.66 14.91
CA VAL A 716 -10.84 17.24 14.65
C VAL A 716 -9.80 16.39 15.37
N ALA A 717 -8.74 16.04 14.68
CA ALA A 717 -7.59 15.33 15.23
C ALA A 717 -6.30 16.12 14.93
N PHE A 718 -5.48 16.29 15.96
CA PHE A 718 -4.17 16.92 15.87
C PHE A 718 -3.12 15.95 16.40
N PRO A 719 -2.09 15.57 15.61
CA PRO A 719 -1.00 14.73 16.10
C PRO A 719 -0.08 15.48 17.08
N GLN A 720 -0.09 16.81 17.03
CA GLN A 720 0.82 17.66 17.78
C GLN A 720 0.09 18.91 18.31
N LEU A 721 -0.62 18.78 19.43
CA LEU A 721 -1.18 19.97 20.08
C LEU A 721 -0.06 20.84 20.69
N PHE A 722 1.02 20.21 21.18
CA PHE A 722 2.24 20.86 21.65
C PHE A 722 3.42 20.31 20.83
N PRO A 723 4.30 21.16 20.28
CA PRO A 723 5.35 20.74 19.35
C PRO A 723 6.46 19.91 19.99
N TYR A 724 6.46 19.71 21.28
CA TYR A 724 7.46 18.95 22.00
C TYR A 724 6.84 18.19 23.18
N ASN A 725 7.07 16.88 23.22
CA ASN A 725 6.77 16.04 24.37
C ASN A 725 8.07 15.44 24.90
N PRO A 726 8.63 15.98 26.02
CA PRO A 726 9.91 15.52 26.57
C PRO A 726 9.84 14.07 27.09
N LEU A 727 8.65 13.50 27.18
CA LEU A 727 8.42 12.13 27.65
C LEU A 727 8.23 11.13 26.51
N SER A 728 8.17 11.60 25.26
CA SER A 728 8.06 10.76 24.07
C SER A 728 9.41 10.69 23.34
N PRO A 729 10.00 9.51 23.14
CA PRO A 729 11.25 9.37 22.38
C PRO A 729 11.08 9.62 20.89
N LEU A 730 9.86 9.78 20.39
CA LEU A 730 9.54 9.87 18.97
C LEU A 730 9.33 11.30 18.46
N ASP A 731 9.69 12.33 19.19
CA ASP A 731 9.54 13.74 18.79
C ASP A 731 8.11 14.15 18.36
N TYR A 732 7.11 13.33 18.70
CA TYR A 732 5.71 13.65 18.48
C TYR A 732 5.17 14.46 19.65
N GLY A 733 4.47 15.54 19.33
CA GLY A 733 3.75 16.31 20.33
C GLY A 733 2.65 15.48 21.02
N VAL A 734 1.85 16.13 21.84
CA VAL A 734 0.71 15.49 22.51
C VAL A 734 -0.44 15.32 21.50
N PRO A 735 -0.79 14.12 21.08
CA PRO A 735 -1.94 13.91 20.21
C PRO A 735 -3.24 14.32 20.93
N PHE A 736 -4.12 14.91 20.17
CA PHE A 736 -5.39 15.42 20.68
C PHE A 736 -6.51 15.17 19.69
N THR A 737 -7.64 14.68 20.18
CA THR A 737 -8.87 14.57 19.39
C THR A 737 -10.00 15.33 20.06
N LEU A 738 -10.80 16.04 19.26
CA LEU A 738 -12.00 16.74 19.67
C LEU A 738 -13.15 16.30 18.77
N LYS A 739 -14.24 15.87 19.39
CA LYS A 739 -15.50 15.57 18.70
C LYS A 739 -16.63 16.39 19.37
N GLY A 740 -17.36 17.12 18.55
CA GLY A 740 -18.57 17.82 18.97
C GLY A 740 -19.76 17.37 18.15
N SER A 741 -20.89 17.13 18.75
CA SER A 741 -22.15 16.88 18.07
C SER A 741 -23.26 17.77 18.63
N VAL A 742 -24.15 18.18 17.72
CA VAL A 742 -25.32 19.02 18.04
C VAL A 742 -26.54 18.35 17.41
N ASP A 743 -27.56 18.12 18.19
CA ASP A 743 -28.84 17.59 17.74
C ASP A 743 -30.01 18.46 18.27
N LEU A 744 -31.25 18.04 18.11
CA LEU A 744 -32.44 18.74 18.61
C LEU A 744 -32.58 18.74 20.13
N LEU A 745 -31.85 17.87 20.84
CA LEU A 745 -31.95 17.72 22.30
C LEU A 745 -30.86 18.50 23.01
N GLY A 746 -29.67 18.64 22.39
CA GLY A 746 -28.54 19.25 23.08
C GLY A 746 -27.26 19.30 22.27
N ILE A 747 -26.18 19.51 23.00
CA ILE A 747 -24.82 19.58 22.51
C ILE A 747 -23.96 18.58 23.31
N ASP A 748 -23.26 17.71 22.64
CA ASP A 748 -22.25 16.83 23.20
C ASP A 748 -20.86 17.25 22.72
N LEU A 749 -19.91 17.30 23.62
CA LEU A 749 -18.51 17.58 23.34
C LEU A 749 -17.65 16.53 24.02
N SER A 750 -16.78 15.91 23.28
CA SER A 750 -15.79 14.98 23.84
C SER A 750 -14.40 15.27 23.32
N SER A 751 -13.41 15.13 24.18
CA SER A 751 -12.00 15.28 23.80
C SER A 751 -11.15 14.22 24.47
N ARG A 752 -10.13 13.75 23.76
CA ARG A 752 -9.09 12.85 24.31
C ARG A 752 -7.74 13.52 24.19
N PHE A 753 -6.99 13.49 25.27
CA PHE A 753 -5.61 13.97 25.35
C PHE A 753 -4.70 12.80 25.67
N HIS A 754 -3.74 12.55 24.83
CA HIS A 754 -2.67 11.57 25.08
C HIS A 754 -1.54 12.24 25.85
N ILE A 755 -1.54 12.08 27.18
CA ILE A 755 -0.62 12.78 28.08
C ILE A 755 0.81 12.27 27.92
N LEU A 756 0.96 10.94 27.71
CA LEU A 756 2.23 10.27 27.55
C LEU A 756 2.03 9.09 26.62
N THR A 757 2.75 9.09 25.51
CA THR A 757 2.86 7.93 24.65
C THR A 757 4.32 7.50 24.58
N TYR A 758 4.61 6.30 25.04
CA TYR A 758 5.95 5.73 25.07
C TYR A 758 6.03 4.47 24.23
N GLU A 759 6.97 4.42 23.31
CA GLU A 759 7.25 3.24 22.50
C GLU A 759 8.08 2.23 23.29
N LEU A 760 7.50 1.09 23.62
CA LEU A 760 8.15 0.08 24.46
C LEU A 760 9.10 -0.83 23.67
N GLN A 761 8.81 -1.15 22.44
CA GLN A 761 9.59 -2.03 21.56
C GLN A 761 10.06 -3.33 22.24
N LYS A 762 9.21 -3.95 23.05
CA LYS A 762 9.52 -5.19 23.77
C LYS A 762 8.76 -6.37 23.19
N SER A 763 9.47 -7.44 22.87
CA SER A 763 8.86 -8.65 22.29
C SER A 763 8.81 -9.82 23.28
N VAL A 764 7.74 -10.59 23.20
CA VAL A 764 7.60 -11.88 23.88
C VAL A 764 7.67 -12.98 22.83
N ARG A 765 8.89 -13.41 22.51
CA ARG A 765 9.22 -14.27 21.35
C ARG A 765 8.41 -15.57 21.27
N PHE A 766 8.17 -16.25 22.38
CA PHE A 766 7.46 -17.53 22.36
C PHE A 766 5.95 -17.40 22.08
N LEU A 767 5.39 -16.20 22.28
CA LEU A 767 3.99 -15.87 21.96
C LEU A 767 3.86 -15.10 20.63
N SER A 768 4.99 -14.77 20.00
CA SER A 768 5.02 -13.89 18.81
C SER A 768 4.22 -12.60 19.02
N LEU A 769 4.37 -11.98 20.20
CA LEU A 769 3.73 -10.74 20.59
C LEU A 769 4.77 -9.63 20.71
N TYR A 770 4.39 -8.44 20.28
CA TYR A 770 5.16 -7.22 20.42
C TYR A 770 4.36 -6.21 21.25
N PHE A 771 4.98 -5.66 22.28
CA PHE A 771 4.46 -4.50 23.01
C PHE A 771 4.99 -3.26 22.33
N THR A 772 4.15 -2.55 21.60
CA THR A 772 4.59 -1.42 20.78
C THR A 772 4.51 -0.09 21.53
N HIS A 773 3.44 0.15 22.30
CA HIS A 773 3.22 1.43 22.96
C HIS A 773 2.68 1.26 24.38
N LEU A 774 3.03 2.23 25.22
CA LEU A 774 2.34 2.51 26.48
C LEU A 774 1.74 3.91 26.37
N ASP A 775 0.44 4.02 26.56
CA ASP A 775 -0.28 5.28 26.47
C ASP A 775 -0.95 5.65 27.80
N LEU A 776 -0.82 6.90 28.20
CA LEU A 776 -1.55 7.51 29.29
C LEU A 776 -2.40 8.63 28.71
N TYR A 777 -3.71 8.51 28.81
CA TYR A 777 -4.65 9.45 28.22
C TYR A 777 -5.69 9.95 29.21
N SER A 778 -6.32 11.06 28.88
CA SER A 778 -7.45 11.61 29.63
C SER A 778 -8.58 11.95 28.65
N ASP A 779 -9.77 11.45 28.93
CA ASP A 779 -11.00 11.82 28.23
C ASP A 779 -11.83 12.79 29.07
N ILE A 780 -12.40 13.76 28.37
CA ILE A 780 -13.32 14.73 28.93
C ILE A 780 -14.56 14.74 28.06
N LYS A 781 -15.73 14.53 28.65
CA LYS A 781 -17.03 14.61 27.96
C LYS A 781 -17.94 15.60 28.66
N PHE A 782 -18.61 16.41 27.87
CA PHE A 782 -19.63 17.34 28.32
C PHE A 782 -20.89 17.13 27.50
N SER A 783 -22.03 17.01 28.18
CA SER A 783 -23.34 16.96 27.55
C SER A 783 -24.21 18.07 28.10
N PHE A 784 -24.72 18.90 27.22
CA PHE A 784 -25.64 20.00 27.56
C PHE A 784 -26.95 19.81 26.84
N LEU A 785 -28.03 19.56 27.59
CA LEU A 785 -29.38 19.47 27.04
C LEU A 785 -30.01 20.87 27.02
N TYR A 786 -30.77 21.17 25.98
CA TYR A 786 -31.51 22.46 25.87
C TYR A 786 -32.58 22.65 26.95
N THR A 787 -32.94 21.56 27.65
CA THR A 787 -33.78 21.63 28.87
C THR A 787 -33.07 22.24 30.08
N GLY A 788 -31.74 22.54 29.95
CA GLY A 788 -30.93 23.07 31.04
C GLY A 788 -30.19 22.04 31.88
N ALA A 789 -30.28 20.74 31.54
CA ALA A 789 -29.47 19.71 32.17
C ALA A 789 -28.05 19.74 31.63
N PHE A 790 -27.07 19.59 32.49
CA PHE A 790 -25.64 19.51 32.17
C PHE A 790 -25.04 18.29 32.85
N ASP A 791 -24.38 17.44 32.06
CA ASP A 791 -23.61 16.31 32.54
C ASP A 791 -22.14 16.41 32.10
N SER A 792 -21.26 15.84 32.89
CA SER A 792 -19.83 15.82 32.59
C SER A 792 -19.20 14.53 33.10
N ASP A 793 -18.45 13.90 32.21
CA ASP A 793 -17.64 12.73 32.48
C ASP A 793 -16.15 13.06 32.30
N TYR A 794 -15.34 12.58 33.23
CA TYR A 794 -13.89 12.68 33.16
C TYR A 794 -13.28 11.31 33.33
N SER A 795 -12.28 10.98 32.50
CA SER A 795 -11.53 9.75 32.68
C SER A 795 -10.03 9.97 32.64
N LEU A 796 -9.32 9.08 33.31
CA LEU A 796 -7.89 8.91 33.23
C LEU A 796 -7.64 7.44 32.95
N GLY A 797 -7.04 7.15 31.80
CA GLY A 797 -6.78 5.79 31.33
C GLY A 797 -5.32 5.58 31.01
N PHE A 798 -4.92 4.33 31.12
CA PHE A 798 -3.67 3.86 30.55
C PHE A 798 -3.93 2.60 29.73
N THR A 799 -3.24 2.47 28.60
CA THR A 799 -3.27 1.29 27.75
C THR A 799 -1.88 0.89 27.33
N THR A 800 -1.70 -0.38 27.04
CA THR A 800 -0.55 -0.88 26.30
C THR A 800 -1.03 -1.54 25.02
N THR A 801 -0.37 -1.25 23.92
CA THR A 801 -0.70 -1.82 22.62
C THR A 801 0.10 -3.10 22.42
N LEU A 802 -0.63 -4.19 22.14
CA LEU A 802 -0.11 -5.49 21.76
C LEU A 802 -0.29 -5.66 20.26
N SER A 803 0.81 -5.87 19.57
CA SER A 803 0.79 -6.25 18.15
C SER A 803 1.21 -7.71 18.03
N PRO A 804 0.32 -8.62 17.66
CA PRO A 804 0.70 -9.98 17.34
C PRO A 804 1.49 -10.00 16.04
N VAL A 805 2.65 -10.64 16.04
CA VAL A 805 3.49 -10.82 14.84
C VAL A 805 3.17 -12.19 14.25
N LEU A 806 1.90 -12.40 13.92
CA LEU A 806 1.36 -13.70 13.52
C LEU A 806 0.62 -13.54 12.19
N GLY A 807 1.26 -13.88 11.10
CA GLY A 807 0.63 -13.94 9.79
C GLY A 807 -0.19 -12.68 9.46
N GLN A 808 -1.37 -12.88 8.96
CA GLN A 808 -2.30 -11.79 8.61
C GLN A 808 -2.83 -10.99 9.81
N LEU A 809 -2.66 -11.50 11.05
CA LEU A 809 -3.00 -10.75 12.25
C LEU A 809 -1.90 -9.75 12.68
N SER A 810 -0.80 -9.67 11.95
CA SER A 810 0.26 -8.71 12.23
C SER A 810 -0.20 -7.24 12.14
N SER A 811 -1.25 -6.98 11.38
CA SER A 811 -1.91 -5.67 11.33
C SER A 811 -2.87 -5.40 12.50
N LEU A 812 -3.27 -6.43 13.25
CA LEU A 812 -4.15 -6.27 14.40
C LEU A 812 -3.39 -5.65 15.57
N GLN A 813 -3.87 -4.54 16.05
CA GLN A 813 -3.39 -3.92 17.29
C GLN A 813 -4.45 -4.09 18.36
N VAL A 814 -4.07 -4.62 19.52
CA VAL A 814 -4.97 -4.80 20.64
C VAL A 814 -4.50 -3.91 21.80
N GLU A 815 -5.34 -2.96 22.18
CA GLU A 815 -5.09 -2.15 23.36
C GLU A 815 -5.71 -2.80 24.61
N ILE A 816 -4.89 -2.98 25.62
CA ILE A 816 -5.30 -3.51 26.91
C ILE A 816 -4.91 -2.53 27.99
N GLY A 817 -5.85 -2.18 28.86
CA GLY A 817 -5.56 -1.26 29.94
C GLY A 817 -6.69 -1.06 30.92
N GLY A 818 -6.61 0.01 31.66
CA GLY A 818 -7.63 0.38 32.63
C GLY A 818 -7.94 1.87 32.58
N GLU A 819 -9.17 2.22 32.82
CA GLU A 819 -9.68 3.58 32.84
C GLU A 819 -10.42 3.85 34.13
N LEU A 820 -10.06 4.92 34.80
CA LEU A 820 -10.76 5.44 35.95
C LEU A 820 -11.70 6.55 35.48
N ASN A 821 -13.00 6.32 35.61
CA ASN A 821 -14.01 7.28 35.19
C ASN A 821 -14.62 7.97 36.43
N TYR A 822 -14.86 9.25 36.29
CA TYR A 822 -15.64 10.03 37.23
C TYR A 822 -16.79 10.74 36.53
N ASN A 823 -17.98 10.49 37.02
CA ASN A 823 -19.19 11.20 36.62
C ASN A 823 -19.82 11.82 37.88
N LYS A 824 -20.30 13.04 37.79
CA LYS A 824 -20.85 13.77 38.90
C LYS A 824 -22.05 13.07 39.56
N GLU A 825 -22.87 12.38 38.76
CA GLU A 825 -24.07 11.71 39.26
C GLU A 825 -23.82 10.25 39.67
N LYS A 826 -22.93 9.54 38.89
CA LYS A 826 -22.66 8.10 39.08
C LYS A 826 -21.45 7.82 39.99
N GLY A 827 -20.65 8.85 40.31
CA GLY A 827 -19.44 8.71 41.11
C GLY A 827 -18.25 8.15 40.33
N ILE A 828 -17.35 7.48 41.05
CA ILE A 828 -16.13 6.87 40.48
C ILE A 828 -16.41 5.44 40.03
N SER A 829 -15.97 5.09 38.84
CA SER A 829 -15.98 3.71 38.31
C SER A 829 -14.66 3.36 37.66
N VAL A 830 -14.34 2.07 37.64
CA VAL A 830 -13.17 1.52 36.92
C VAL A 830 -13.67 0.69 35.74
N LYS A 831 -13.09 0.92 34.59
CA LYS A 831 -13.41 0.19 33.35
C LYS A 831 -12.14 -0.49 32.87
N LEU A 832 -12.26 -1.76 32.46
CA LEU A 832 -11.24 -2.44 31.69
C LEU A 832 -11.35 -1.97 30.24
N VAL A 833 -10.23 -1.52 29.67
CA VAL A 833 -10.14 -1.16 28.25
C VAL A 833 -9.59 -2.37 27.51
N LEU A 834 -10.33 -2.82 26.51
CA LEU A 834 -9.93 -3.83 25.55
C LEU A 834 -10.48 -3.41 24.19
N GLU A 835 -9.59 -2.87 23.35
CA GLU A 835 -9.96 -2.37 22.04
C GLU A 835 -9.05 -3.04 20.99
N ALA A 836 -9.63 -3.48 19.89
CA ALA A 836 -8.92 -4.03 18.74
C ALA A 836 -9.05 -3.06 17.55
N HIS A 837 -7.93 -2.79 16.89
CA HIS A 837 -7.82 -1.82 15.78
C HIS A 837 -7.28 -2.50 14.53
#